data_24693e834ebe79b1fc4b273a2606d259
#
_entry.id   24693e834ebe79b1fc4b273a2606d259
#
_cell.length_a   1.000
_cell.length_b   1.000
_cell.length_c   1.000
_cell.angle_alpha   90.00
_cell.angle_beta   90.00
_cell.angle_gamma   90.00
#
_symmetry.space_group_name_H-M   'P 1'
#
loop_
_entity.id
_entity.type
_entity.pdbx_description
1 polymer ?
#
loop_
_entity_poly.entity_id
_entity_poly.type
_entity_poly.pdbx_seq_one_letter_code
_entity_poly.pdbx_strand_id
1 'polypeptide(L)'
;MVDVRKASQRFYSYNDYKNKNLKHNTKSMSYLRFDKTLMTNLQESLPKEILRTNRSGAYSCSSIVDCNTRKYHGLLVVPVPELDDENHVLLSSLDETVIQHGAEFNLGIHRYIGGTYSPNGHKYIRECEWDKVPTTIYRVGGVILKKEKVFQHFANRILIRYTLLEAHSVTTLRLRPFLAFRNVGSLTHENSTARQDYSLCDNGIKTKMYEGYPDLFMQLNKKSDWHFDPHWYHGIEYQRELELGYEYSEDLYVPGYFEFNIKKGESVVFSAGVEELSSRTFKKVFDDEVEVHKSRDSFNQCLINAAHQFHYEKDGEAYIISGYPWFKCRARDTFISLPGLTLACDEPEYYETVMKTCLKAIDDLLHDRPISVAIYEMDSPDVPLWAVWCIQQYAIMVSRKDALKKYGKVVHSIVRFIIDGGHANLKLEENGLLSTNGHEKAVSWMNSCVNGLPVVARSGYLVEFNALWYNALKFCISLLSSNGNKKDVDELNTLADKVGISFKNTFLNEHGYLLDYIDGDYISWSVRPNMLIASSLEYTPLSKPEKKKILDICTKELLTRKGIRSLSPKSGGYNPIYEGGQIQRDSAYHQGTVWPWLSGFYLETCAKVYNRSAFSFMDRIFVGLEEELNFHCIGTLPELFDGNPPFHGRGALSFAMNVAEVLRMSRLMNDMFNL
;
A
#
# COMPACT_ATOMS: atom_id res chain seq x y z
N MET A 1 19.47 19.26 -37.30
CA MET A 1 18.58 18.29 -36.58
C MET A 1 19.42 17.09 -36.22
N VAL A 2 19.92 17.05 -34.97
CA VAL A 2 20.65 15.90 -34.46
C VAL A 2 19.61 14.82 -34.18
N ASP A 3 19.86 13.65 -34.70
CA ASP A 3 18.99 12.50 -34.75
C ASP A 3 18.55 12.07 -33.30
N VAL A 4 17.38 12.53 -32.87
CA VAL A 4 16.77 12.27 -31.57
C VAL A 4 16.55 10.76 -31.35
N ARG A 5 16.43 9.97 -32.43
CA ARG A 5 16.33 8.49 -32.33
C ARG A 5 17.61 7.84 -31.82
N LYS A 6 18.79 8.42 -32.10
CA LYS A 6 20.07 7.93 -31.57
C LYS A 6 20.27 8.28 -30.08
N ALA A 7 19.67 9.36 -29.61
CA ALA A 7 19.71 9.73 -28.18
C ALA A 7 18.78 8.82 -27.36
N SER A 8 17.58 8.51 -27.87
CA SER A 8 16.64 7.62 -27.19
C SER A 8 17.13 6.17 -27.13
N GLN A 9 17.74 5.65 -28.21
CA GLN A 9 18.41 4.34 -28.19
C GLN A 9 19.62 4.31 -27.22
N ARG A 10 20.27 5.46 -26.95
CA ARG A 10 21.36 5.53 -25.96
C ARG A 10 20.86 5.51 -24.51
N PHE A 11 19.65 5.97 -24.19
CA PHE A 11 19.11 5.96 -22.82
C PHE A 11 18.57 4.58 -22.44
N TYR A 12 17.88 3.89 -23.35
CA TYR A 12 17.57 2.46 -23.16
C TYR A 12 18.84 1.62 -23.09
N SER A 13 19.87 1.97 -23.90
CA SER A 13 21.18 1.33 -23.83
C SER A 13 21.96 1.66 -22.55
N TYR A 14 21.65 2.75 -21.83
CA TYR A 14 22.37 3.07 -20.58
C TYR A 14 21.87 2.19 -19.41
N ASN A 15 20.58 1.95 -19.26
CA ASN A 15 20.07 0.96 -18.32
C ASN A 15 20.35 -0.48 -18.79
N ASP A 16 20.21 -0.77 -20.10
CA ASP A 16 20.68 -2.02 -20.70
C ASP A 16 22.20 -2.13 -20.73
N TYR A 17 22.96 -1.04 -20.84
CA TYR A 17 24.40 -1.03 -20.76
C TYR A 17 24.90 -1.23 -19.32
N LYS A 18 24.23 -0.65 -18.33
CA LYS A 18 24.44 -0.97 -16.92
C LYS A 18 24.11 -2.43 -16.63
N ASN A 19 22.99 -2.94 -17.18
CA ASN A 19 22.57 -4.34 -17.05
C ASN A 19 23.38 -5.31 -17.94
N LYS A 20 23.87 -4.91 -19.12
CA LYS A 20 24.71 -5.76 -19.98
C LYS A 20 26.16 -5.83 -19.56
N ASN A 21 26.74 -4.75 -19.03
CA ASN A 21 28.10 -4.80 -18.50
C ASN A 21 28.20 -5.49 -17.14
N LEU A 22 27.08 -5.64 -16.42
CA LEU A 22 26.97 -6.48 -15.23
C LEU A 22 26.78 -7.98 -15.56
N LYS A 23 26.46 -8.33 -16.83
CA LYS A 23 26.25 -9.72 -17.27
C LYS A 23 27.53 -10.51 -17.58
N HIS A 24 28.71 -9.92 -17.46
CA HIS A 24 29.96 -10.68 -17.51
C HIS A 24 30.37 -11.15 -16.12
N ASN A 25 29.90 -12.37 -15.75
CA ASN A 25 30.40 -13.21 -14.65
C ASN A 25 30.20 -12.75 -13.20
N THR A 26 29.09 -12.03 -12.89
CA THR A 26 28.57 -11.96 -11.52
C THR A 26 27.11 -12.40 -11.53
N LYS A 27 26.68 -13.26 -10.57
CA LYS A 27 25.28 -13.45 -10.25
C LYS A 27 24.61 -12.06 -10.24
N SER A 28 23.52 -11.89 -11.01
CA SER A 28 22.70 -10.67 -10.96
C SER A 28 22.48 -10.33 -9.49
N MET A 29 23.01 -9.21 -9.03
CA MET A 29 22.73 -8.75 -7.66
C MET A 29 21.27 -8.33 -7.63
N SER A 30 20.51 -8.82 -6.64
CA SER A 30 19.14 -8.41 -6.39
C SER A 30 19.09 -6.90 -6.17
N TYR A 31 18.01 -6.27 -6.65
CA TYR A 31 17.76 -4.83 -6.48
C TYR A 31 17.61 -4.42 -5.00
N LEU A 32 16.99 -5.30 -4.19
CA LEU A 32 16.80 -5.12 -2.74
C LEU A 32 17.75 -6.06 -1.99
N ARG A 33 18.92 -5.56 -1.62
CA ARG A 33 19.94 -6.33 -0.91
C ARG A 33 20.61 -5.50 0.18
N PHE A 34 20.72 -6.09 1.36
CA PHE A 34 21.28 -5.49 2.57
C PHE A 34 22.42 -6.33 3.09
N ASP A 35 23.58 -5.72 3.21
CA ASP A 35 24.81 -6.39 3.64
C ASP A 35 24.92 -6.53 5.16
N LYS A 36 25.96 -7.21 5.62
CA LYS A 36 26.23 -7.42 7.03
C LYS A 36 26.31 -6.11 7.82
N THR A 37 26.91 -5.07 7.25
CA THR A 37 27.14 -3.80 7.95
C THR A 37 25.81 -3.17 8.35
N LEU A 38 24.86 -3.12 7.41
CA LEU A 38 23.52 -2.63 7.66
C LEU A 38 22.75 -3.57 8.61
N MET A 39 22.78 -4.88 8.38
CA MET A 39 22.01 -5.86 9.16
C MET A 39 22.43 -5.89 10.64
N THR A 40 23.69 -5.67 10.95
CA THR A 40 24.18 -5.64 12.33
C THR A 40 24.00 -4.29 13.04
N ASN A 41 23.65 -3.24 12.31
CA ASN A 41 23.32 -1.93 12.87
C ASN A 41 21.81 -1.81 13.09
N LEU A 42 21.34 -1.92 14.33
CA LEU A 42 19.91 -1.91 14.65
C LEU A 42 19.24 -0.55 14.36
N GLN A 43 19.96 0.56 14.39
CA GLN A 43 19.42 1.87 14.03
C GLN A 43 19.03 1.93 12.55
N GLU A 44 19.76 1.20 11.69
CA GLU A 44 19.51 1.13 10.25
C GLU A 44 18.55 0.00 9.85
N SER A 45 18.61 -1.14 10.55
CA SER A 45 17.88 -2.36 10.16
C SER A 45 16.47 -2.46 10.76
N LEU A 46 16.25 -2.00 11.99
CA LEU A 46 14.92 -2.06 12.63
C LEU A 46 13.84 -1.21 11.93
N PRO A 47 14.15 -0.01 11.38
CA PRO A 47 13.17 0.76 10.63
C PRO A 47 12.76 0.16 9.29
N LYS A 48 13.48 -0.85 8.79
CA LYS A 48 13.22 -1.51 7.52
C LYS A 48 12.31 -2.72 7.74
N GLU A 49 11.13 -2.69 7.14
CA GLU A 49 10.07 -3.67 7.38
C GLU A 49 9.80 -4.46 6.08
N ILE A 50 9.39 -5.71 6.19
CA ILE A 50 8.98 -6.56 5.07
C ILE A 50 7.53 -6.97 5.29
N LEU A 51 6.67 -6.62 4.35
CA LEU A 51 5.26 -6.99 4.32
C LEU A 51 5.02 -8.09 3.27
N ARG A 52 4.24 -9.11 3.63
CA ARG A 52 3.70 -10.12 2.72
C ARG A 52 2.22 -10.31 3.01
N THR A 53 1.42 -10.49 1.98
CA THR A 53 -0.02 -10.66 2.06
C THR A 53 -0.45 -11.92 1.33
N ASN A 54 -1.62 -12.46 1.66
CA ASN A 54 -2.13 -13.70 1.05
C ASN A 54 -3.31 -13.48 0.10
N ARG A 55 -3.68 -12.25 -0.20
CA ARG A 55 -4.87 -11.87 -0.97
C ARG A 55 -6.22 -12.28 -0.34
N SER A 56 -6.23 -12.76 0.90
CA SER A 56 -7.46 -13.08 1.66
C SER A 56 -7.53 -12.30 2.98
N GLY A 57 -6.83 -11.15 3.06
CA GLY A 57 -6.84 -10.24 4.20
C GLY A 57 -5.79 -10.53 5.28
N ALA A 58 -5.17 -11.70 5.28
CA ALA A 58 -4.07 -12.00 6.19
C ALA A 58 -2.73 -11.45 5.69
N TYR A 59 -1.82 -11.21 6.63
CA TYR A 59 -0.48 -10.72 6.31
C TYR A 59 0.59 -11.25 7.26
N SER A 60 1.84 -11.10 6.86
CA SER A 60 3.03 -11.27 7.69
C SER A 60 3.89 -10.02 7.57
N CYS A 61 4.27 -9.43 8.69
CA CYS A 61 5.11 -8.24 8.72
C CYS A 61 6.07 -8.29 9.92
N SER A 62 7.32 -7.92 9.68
CA SER A 62 8.35 -7.73 10.72
C SER A 62 9.49 -6.87 10.15
N SER A 63 10.45 -6.45 11.01
CA SER A 63 11.69 -5.85 10.50
C SER A 63 12.53 -6.86 9.71
N ILE A 64 13.49 -6.37 8.91
CA ILE A 64 14.39 -7.23 8.12
C ILE A 64 15.29 -8.13 8.97
N VAL A 65 15.41 -7.84 10.27
CA VAL A 65 16.14 -8.67 11.26
C VAL A 65 15.22 -9.57 12.10
N ASP A 66 13.92 -9.66 11.72
CA ASP A 66 12.87 -10.41 12.41
C ASP A 66 12.59 -9.95 13.86
N CYS A 67 12.94 -8.71 14.22
CA CYS A 67 12.54 -8.05 15.46
C CYS A 67 11.24 -7.28 15.24
N ASN A 68 10.20 -7.60 16.00
CA ASN A 68 8.94 -6.86 15.93
C ASN A 68 9.08 -5.50 16.62
N THR A 69 8.74 -4.41 15.90
CA THR A 69 8.82 -3.04 16.40
C THR A 69 7.47 -2.37 16.56
N ARG A 70 6.39 -3.06 16.12
CA ARG A 70 5.01 -2.59 16.16
C ARG A 70 4.10 -3.69 16.72
N LYS A 71 3.01 -3.31 17.39
CA LYS A 71 1.96 -4.27 17.79
C LYS A 71 1.28 -4.96 16.58
N TYR A 72 1.34 -4.35 15.40
CA TYR A 72 0.84 -4.89 14.13
C TYR A 72 1.78 -5.93 13.49
N HIS A 73 2.99 -6.11 14.01
CA HIS A 73 3.93 -7.10 13.50
C HIS A 73 3.55 -8.51 13.96
N GLY A 74 3.78 -9.47 13.08
CA GLY A 74 3.61 -10.90 13.35
C GLY A 74 3.99 -11.73 12.12
N LEU A 75 4.40 -12.97 12.35
CA LEU A 75 4.63 -13.95 11.29
C LEU A 75 3.33 -14.45 10.66
N LEU A 76 2.26 -14.61 11.50
CA LEU A 76 0.94 -15.00 11.03
C LEU A 76 -0.10 -14.09 11.68
N VAL A 77 -0.63 -13.17 10.88
CA VAL A 77 -1.68 -12.22 11.25
C VAL A 77 -2.86 -12.47 10.32
N VAL A 78 -3.99 -12.84 10.89
CA VAL A 78 -5.15 -13.34 10.14
C VAL A 78 -6.45 -12.65 10.56
N PRO A 79 -7.42 -12.46 9.65
CA PRO A 79 -8.78 -12.09 10.05
C PRO A 79 -9.43 -13.22 10.85
N VAL A 80 -10.17 -12.86 11.89
CA VAL A 80 -10.93 -13.81 12.73
C VAL A 80 -12.38 -13.32 12.84
N PRO A 81 -13.20 -13.53 11.79
CA PRO A 81 -14.56 -12.99 11.70
C PRO A 81 -15.49 -13.44 12.86
N GLU A 82 -15.16 -14.54 13.51
CA GLU A 82 -15.89 -15.05 14.66
C GLU A 82 -15.76 -14.15 15.90
N LEU A 83 -14.70 -13.33 15.97
CA LEU A 83 -14.44 -12.41 17.08
C LEU A 83 -14.82 -10.98 16.74
N ASP A 84 -14.31 -10.48 15.63
CA ASP A 84 -14.54 -9.11 15.14
C ASP A 84 -14.13 -8.98 13.66
N ASP A 85 -14.26 -7.78 13.10
CA ASP A 85 -13.89 -7.49 11.69
C ASP A 85 -12.43 -7.03 11.54
N GLU A 86 -11.54 -7.42 12.48
CA GLU A 86 -10.14 -7.00 12.48
C GLU A 86 -9.19 -8.20 12.31
N ASN A 87 -7.92 -7.89 12.08
CA ASN A 87 -6.86 -8.89 12.06
C ASN A 87 -6.36 -9.22 13.47
N HIS A 88 -5.93 -10.47 13.67
CA HIS A 88 -5.39 -10.98 14.93
C HIS A 88 -4.01 -11.59 14.72
N VAL A 89 -3.08 -11.28 15.61
CA VAL A 89 -1.75 -11.91 15.65
C VAL A 89 -1.86 -13.26 16.35
N LEU A 90 -1.69 -14.36 15.61
CA LEU A 90 -1.62 -15.71 16.19
C LEU A 90 -0.19 -16.10 16.52
N LEU A 91 0.71 -16.04 15.53
CA LEU A 91 2.14 -16.30 15.69
C LEU A 91 2.89 -14.97 15.54
N SER A 92 3.44 -14.47 16.64
CA SER A 92 4.18 -13.22 16.67
C SER A 92 5.55 -13.36 16.02
N SER A 93 6.34 -14.35 16.47
CA SER A 93 7.69 -14.64 15.97
C SER A 93 8.04 -16.10 16.08
N LEU A 94 9.14 -16.51 15.44
CA LEU A 94 9.73 -17.83 15.53
C LEU A 94 11.23 -17.66 15.75
N ASP A 95 11.73 -18.06 16.92
CA ASP A 95 13.14 -17.99 17.24
C ASP A 95 13.86 -19.28 16.86
N GLU A 96 14.92 -19.15 16.08
CA GLU A 96 15.79 -20.24 15.70
C GLU A 96 17.01 -20.31 16.61
N THR A 97 17.42 -21.53 16.96
CA THR A 97 18.70 -21.79 17.63
C THR A 97 19.45 -22.84 16.83
N VAL A 98 20.67 -22.49 16.40
CA VAL A 98 21.61 -23.42 15.80
C VAL A 98 22.45 -24.04 16.92
N ILE A 99 22.46 -25.38 17.00
CA ILE A 99 23.25 -26.12 17.98
C ILE A 99 24.35 -26.89 17.26
N GLN A 100 25.60 -26.60 17.64
CA GLN A 100 26.79 -27.16 17.01
C GLN A 100 27.81 -27.55 18.08
N HIS A 101 28.18 -28.84 18.16
CA HIS A 101 29.09 -29.36 19.18
C HIS A 101 28.70 -28.99 20.63
N GLY A 102 27.40 -28.96 20.93
CA GLY A 102 26.86 -28.56 22.24
C GLY A 102 26.84 -27.06 22.52
N ALA A 103 27.32 -26.22 21.61
CA ALA A 103 27.18 -24.77 21.71
C ALA A 103 25.86 -24.32 21.04
N GLU A 104 25.09 -23.49 21.72
CA GLU A 104 23.81 -22.94 21.27
C GLU A 104 24.00 -21.50 20.76
N PHE A 105 23.50 -21.22 19.56
CA PHE A 105 23.53 -19.91 18.93
C PHE A 105 22.10 -19.46 18.60
N ASN A 106 21.57 -18.55 19.39
CA ASN A 106 20.21 -18.02 19.23
C ASN A 106 20.23 -16.96 18.12
N LEU A 107 19.38 -17.15 17.10
CA LEU A 107 19.25 -16.24 15.95
C LEU A 107 18.13 -15.23 16.11
N GLY A 108 17.24 -15.39 17.11
CA GLY A 108 16.17 -14.48 17.43
C GLY A 108 16.64 -13.12 17.96
N ILE A 109 15.74 -12.15 17.99
CA ILE A 109 15.95 -10.84 18.59
C ILE A 109 14.63 -10.24 19.03
N HIS A 110 14.54 -9.83 20.29
CA HIS A 110 13.43 -9.10 20.89
C HIS A 110 13.92 -7.87 21.63
N ARG A 111 13.14 -6.82 21.66
CA ARG A 111 13.37 -5.70 22.55
C ARG A 111 12.55 -5.90 23.82
N TYR A 112 13.18 -5.73 24.97
CA TYR A 112 12.54 -5.84 26.29
C TYR A 112 12.41 -4.47 26.94
N ILE A 113 11.51 -4.34 27.91
CA ILE A 113 11.34 -3.11 28.71
C ILE A 113 12.69 -2.59 29.18
N GLY A 114 12.91 -1.27 28.96
CA GLY A 114 14.20 -0.63 29.21
C GLY A 114 15.13 -0.58 28.00
N GLY A 115 14.64 -0.99 26.82
CA GLY A 115 15.33 -0.84 25.54
C GLY A 115 16.46 -1.87 25.30
N THR A 116 16.51 -2.95 26.07
CA THR A 116 17.53 -3.99 25.89
C THR A 116 17.11 -4.99 24.83
N TYR A 117 18.04 -5.35 23.93
CA TYR A 117 17.81 -6.37 22.89
C TYR A 117 18.41 -7.71 23.32
N SER A 118 17.60 -8.79 23.31
CA SER A 118 18.03 -10.16 23.63
C SER A 118 17.12 -11.16 22.91
N PRO A 119 17.66 -12.31 22.43
CA PRO A 119 19.08 -12.52 22.11
C PRO A 119 19.57 -11.55 21.03
N ASN A 120 20.84 -11.65 20.64
CA ASN A 120 21.43 -10.74 19.66
C ASN A 120 21.67 -11.44 18.30
N GLY A 121 20.67 -12.16 17.81
CA GLY A 121 20.76 -12.99 16.59
C GLY A 121 21.11 -12.22 15.32
N HIS A 122 20.74 -10.92 15.24
CA HIS A 122 21.09 -10.05 14.12
C HIS A 122 22.60 -9.98 13.83
N LYS A 123 23.46 -10.19 14.84
CA LYS A 123 24.93 -10.21 14.68
C LYS A 123 25.43 -11.37 13.81
N TYR A 124 24.65 -12.42 13.68
CA TYR A 124 24.99 -13.57 12.83
C TYR A 124 24.54 -13.43 11.38
N ILE A 125 23.71 -12.43 11.07
CA ILE A 125 23.22 -12.17 9.71
C ILE A 125 24.40 -11.68 8.84
N ARG A 126 24.52 -12.25 7.64
CA ARG A 126 25.50 -11.87 6.63
C ARG A 126 24.91 -10.97 5.56
N GLU A 127 23.71 -11.31 5.14
CA GLU A 127 22.97 -10.55 4.16
C GLU A 127 21.48 -10.85 4.28
N CYS A 128 20.67 -9.91 3.85
CA CYS A 128 19.25 -10.08 3.56
C CYS A 128 19.00 -9.63 2.12
N GLU A 129 18.31 -10.44 1.36
CA GLU A 129 17.98 -10.18 -0.03
C GLU A 129 16.49 -10.43 -0.26
N TRP A 130 15.86 -9.59 -1.06
CA TRP A 130 14.48 -9.82 -1.48
C TRP A 130 14.36 -9.74 -3.01
N ASP A 131 14.53 -10.86 -3.66
CA ASP A 131 14.21 -11.04 -5.07
C ASP A 131 12.76 -11.53 -5.23
N LYS A 132 12.50 -12.79 -5.50
CA LYS A 132 11.15 -13.37 -5.50
C LYS A 132 10.60 -13.44 -4.07
N VAL A 133 11.42 -13.93 -3.13
CA VAL A 133 11.05 -14.09 -1.71
C VAL A 133 12.15 -13.55 -0.79
N PRO A 134 11.81 -13.06 0.41
CA PRO A 134 12.79 -12.62 1.37
C PRO A 134 13.70 -13.78 1.80
N THR A 135 14.98 -13.56 1.70
CA THR A 135 16.04 -14.55 2.00
C THR A 135 17.04 -13.94 2.95
N THR A 136 17.30 -14.59 4.07
CA THR A 136 18.32 -14.19 5.06
C THR A 136 19.39 -15.27 5.18
N ILE A 137 20.65 -14.88 5.14
CA ILE A 137 21.82 -15.77 5.31
C ILE A 137 22.47 -15.50 6.67
N TYR A 138 22.52 -16.53 7.50
CA TYR A 138 23.22 -16.52 8.78
C TYR A 138 24.55 -17.26 8.67
N ARG A 139 25.55 -16.77 9.38
CA ARG A 139 26.83 -17.48 9.59
C ARG A 139 27.18 -17.51 11.06
N VAL A 140 27.23 -18.70 11.64
CA VAL A 140 27.42 -18.93 13.06
C VAL A 140 28.04 -20.29 13.33
N GLY A 141 29.01 -20.38 14.26
CA GLY A 141 29.59 -21.66 14.67
C GLY A 141 30.17 -22.51 13.55
N GLY A 142 30.67 -21.91 12.45
CA GLY A 142 31.13 -22.63 11.27
C GLY A 142 30.04 -23.11 10.33
N VAL A 143 28.78 -22.72 10.59
CA VAL A 143 27.59 -23.09 9.82
C VAL A 143 27.13 -21.89 8.97
N ILE A 144 26.64 -22.13 7.76
CA ILE A 144 25.90 -21.16 6.95
C ILE A 144 24.49 -21.69 6.76
N LEU A 145 23.52 -20.97 7.33
CA LEU A 145 22.10 -21.27 7.26
C LEU A 145 21.38 -20.21 6.40
N LYS A 146 20.58 -20.69 5.41
CA LYS A 146 19.68 -19.85 4.62
C LYS A 146 18.25 -20.01 5.15
N LYS A 147 17.55 -18.88 5.38
CA LYS A 147 16.16 -18.79 5.76
C LYS A 147 15.39 -18.06 4.68
N GLU A 148 14.32 -18.67 4.16
CA GLU A 148 13.44 -18.11 3.13
C GLU A 148 12.00 -18.16 3.64
N LYS A 149 11.20 -17.12 3.36
CA LYS A 149 9.83 -17.02 3.87
C LYS A 149 8.84 -16.75 2.74
N VAL A 150 7.73 -17.53 2.67
CA VAL A 150 6.59 -17.28 1.78
C VAL A 150 5.31 -17.25 2.60
N PHE A 151 4.35 -16.44 2.16
CA PHE A 151 2.99 -16.40 2.69
C PHE A 151 2.07 -16.96 1.61
N GLN A 152 1.38 -18.05 1.90
CA GLN A 152 0.61 -18.79 0.91
C GLN A 152 -0.61 -18.00 0.43
N HIS A 153 -0.76 -17.82 -0.88
CA HIS A 153 -1.92 -17.16 -1.47
C HIS A 153 -3.20 -17.92 -1.15
N PHE A 154 -4.24 -17.16 -0.82
CA PHE A 154 -5.59 -17.66 -0.49
C PHE A 154 -5.64 -18.65 0.68
N ALA A 155 -4.58 -18.74 1.48
CA ALA A 155 -4.54 -19.56 2.69
C ALA A 155 -3.90 -18.76 3.85
N ASN A 156 -4.45 -18.92 5.05
CA ASN A 156 -3.90 -18.28 6.25
C ASN A 156 -2.71 -19.10 6.77
N ARG A 157 -1.59 -19.09 5.99
CA ARG A 157 -0.42 -19.93 6.23
C ARG A 157 0.87 -19.23 5.82
N ILE A 158 1.86 -19.28 6.73
CA ILE A 158 3.25 -18.95 6.43
C ILE A 158 4.07 -20.24 6.33
N LEU A 159 4.99 -20.29 5.35
CA LEU A 159 5.99 -21.34 5.25
C LEU A 159 7.39 -20.71 5.32
N ILE A 160 8.26 -21.35 6.11
CA ILE A 160 9.65 -20.92 6.30
C ILE A 160 10.55 -22.07 5.92
N ARG A 161 11.42 -21.88 4.93
CA ARG A 161 12.39 -22.87 4.49
C ARG A 161 13.76 -22.59 5.06
N TYR A 162 14.32 -23.55 5.75
CA TYR A 162 15.69 -23.54 6.25
C TYR A 162 16.54 -24.46 5.39
N THR A 163 17.64 -23.94 4.82
CA THR A 163 18.60 -24.73 4.02
C THR A 163 19.98 -24.59 4.65
N LEU A 164 20.58 -25.71 5.06
CA LEU A 164 21.94 -25.74 5.57
C LEU A 164 22.94 -25.75 4.42
N LEU A 165 23.47 -24.58 4.08
CA LEU A 165 24.39 -24.44 2.94
C LEU A 165 25.77 -24.99 3.25
N GLU A 166 26.27 -24.71 4.48
CA GLU A 166 27.59 -25.17 4.94
C GLU A 166 27.52 -25.65 6.39
N ALA A 167 28.13 -26.79 6.64
CA ALA A 167 28.41 -27.32 7.98
C ALA A 167 29.53 -28.39 7.89
N HIS A 168 30.32 -28.51 8.94
CA HIS A 168 31.40 -29.50 9.05
C HIS A 168 30.98 -30.74 9.84
N SER A 169 29.85 -30.70 10.53
CA SER A 169 29.29 -31.78 11.33
C SER A 169 27.77 -31.72 11.34
N VAL A 170 27.14 -32.70 11.95
CA VAL A 170 25.68 -32.67 12.18
C VAL A 170 25.32 -31.44 12.96
N THR A 171 24.33 -30.70 12.46
CA THR A 171 23.81 -29.47 13.06
C THR A 171 22.39 -29.74 13.54
N THR A 172 22.05 -29.32 14.74
CA THR A 172 20.69 -29.36 15.24
C THR A 172 20.08 -27.97 15.11
N LEU A 173 18.86 -27.90 14.61
CA LEU A 173 18.06 -26.68 14.56
C LEU A 173 16.90 -26.82 15.55
N ARG A 174 16.75 -25.83 16.45
CA ARG A 174 15.64 -25.69 17.38
C ARG A 174 14.79 -24.52 16.94
N LEU A 175 13.45 -24.69 16.88
CA LEU A 175 12.49 -23.65 16.52
C LEU A 175 11.55 -23.42 17.70
N ARG A 176 11.49 -22.18 18.20
CA ARG A 176 10.68 -21.76 19.34
C ARG A 176 9.63 -20.74 18.90
N PRO A 177 8.32 -21.11 18.82
CA PRO A 177 7.25 -20.20 18.44
C PRO A 177 6.82 -19.30 19.60
N PHE A 178 6.62 -18.03 19.33
CA PHE A 178 6.07 -17.03 20.25
C PHE A 178 4.64 -16.69 19.84
N LEU A 179 3.68 -17.02 20.69
CA LEU A 179 2.26 -16.89 20.43
C LEU A 179 1.67 -15.65 21.10
N ALA A 180 0.74 -14.98 20.42
CA ALA A 180 0.04 -13.80 20.93
C ALA A 180 -1.47 -14.01 21.08
N PHE A 181 -2.16 -14.51 20.04
CA PHE A 181 -3.61 -14.71 19.98
C PHE A 181 -4.37 -13.48 20.46
N ARG A 182 -4.14 -12.34 19.80
CA ARG A 182 -4.75 -11.06 20.14
C ARG A 182 -5.10 -10.25 18.91
N ASN A 183 -6.08 -9.33 19.06
CA ASN A 183 -6.34 -8.29 18.06
C ASN A 183 -5.09 -7.44 17.82
N VAL A 184 -4.83 -7.02 16.59
CA VAL A 184 -3.67 -6.18 16.22
C VAL A 184 -3.65 -4.81 16.90
N GLY A 185 -4.82 -4.31 17.33
CA GLY A 185 -4.98 -3.03 18.02
C GLY A 185 -4.66 -3.06 19.52
N SER A 186 -4.61 -4.24 20.15
CA SER A 186 -4.41 -4.44 21.60
C SER A 186 -3.13 -5.22 21.89
N LEU A 187 -2.69 -5.21 23.14
CA LEU A 187 -1.56 -5.98 23.65
C LEU A 187 -2.05 -6.93 24.75
N THR A 188 -1.34 -8.04 24.96
CA THR A 188 -1.73 -9.09 25.92
C THR A 188 -0.62 -9.33 26.92
N HIS A 189 -1.01 -9.60 28.17
CA HIS A 189 -0.11 -9.99 29.25
C HIS A 189 -0.45 -11.39 29.74
N GLU A 190 0.49 -12.02 30.46
CA GLU A 190 0.25 -13.31 31.11
C GLU A 190 -1.06 -13.27 31.87
N ASN A 191 -1.90 -14.29 31.66
CA ASN A 191 -3.19 -14.40 32.31
C ASN A 191 -3.63 -15.85 32.49
N SER A 192 -4.53 -16.09 33.45
CA SER A 192 -5.00 -17.41 33.79
C SER A 192 -6.04 -18.02 32.83
N THR A 193 -6.53 -17.23 31.84
CA THR A 193 -7.51 -17.72 30.86
C THR A 193 -6.84 -18.31 29.62
N ALA A 194 -5.54 -18.07 29.46
CA ALA A 194 -4.75 -18.61 28.36
C ALA A 194 -4.62 -20.13 28.50
N ARG A 195 -5.12 -20.88 27.52
CA ARG A 195 -4.96 -22.33 27.45
C ARG A 195 -3.52 -22.65 27.07
N GLN A 196 -2.97 -23.67 27.74
CA GLN A 196 -1.60 -24.12 27.52
C GLN A 196 -1.52 -25.51 26.88
N ASP A 197 -2.68 -26.11 26.61
CA ASP A 197 -2.78 -27.44 26.00
C ASP A 197 -2.43 -27.44 24.52
N TYR A 198 -1.98 -28.58 24.06
CA TYR A 198 -1.71 -28.84 22.63
C TYR A 198 -2.16 -30.27 22.30
N SER A 199 -2.32 -30.53 20.99
CA SER A 199 -2.49 -31.87 20.45
C SER A 199 -1.54 -32.13 19.31
N LEU A 200 -1.21 -33.40 19.11
CA LEU A 200 -0.36 -33.80 17.98
C LEU A 200 -1.15 -33.74 16.67
N CYS A 201 -0.48 -33.36 15.62
CA CYS A 201 -0.95 -33.41 14.22
C CYS A 201 0.14 -33.95 13.28
N ASP A 202 -0.07 -33.94 11.98
CA ASP A 202 0.92 -34.50 11.00
C ASP A 202 2.26 -33.76 11.13
N ASN A 203 3.26 -34.45 11.66
CA ASN A 203 4.61 -33.92 11.93
C ASN A 203 4.63 -32.57 12.66
N GLY A 204 3.77 -32.40 13.65
CA GLY A 204 3.68 -31.15 14.39
C GLY A 204 2.70 -31.16 15.54
N ILE A 205 2.30 -29.96 15.95
CA ILE A 205 1.30 -29.73 16.99
C ILE A 205 0.23 -28.75 16.50
N LYS A 206 -0.94 -28.81 17.13
CA LYS A 206 -1.93 -27.74 17.11
C LYS A 206 -2.20 -27.21 18.51
N THR A 207 -2.45 -25.93 18.63
CA THR A 207 -2.79 -25.25 19.88
C THR A 207 -3.75 -24.09 19.65
N LYS A 208 -4.46 -23.67 20.69
CA LYS A 208 -5.34 -22.50 20.68
C LYS A 208 -5.36 -21.88 22.07
N MET A 209 -4.96 -20.61 22.21
CA MET A 209 -4.86 -19.96 23.52
C MET A 209 -6.21 -19.54 24.10
N TYR A 210 -7.16 -19.12 23.28
CA TYR A 210 -8.46 -18.59 23.73
C TYR A 210 -9.61 -19.13 22.89
N GLU A 211 -10.81 -19.21 23.48
CA GLU A 211 -12.03 -19.54 22.74
C GLU A 211 -12.35 -18.47 21.67
N GLY A 212 -13.02 -18.86 20.59
CA GLY A 212 -13.33 -17.99 19.45
C GLY A 212 -12.21 -17.89 18.42
N TYR A 213 -10.96 -18.20 18.78
CA TYR A 213 -9.86 -18.26 17.82
C TYR A 213 -9.83 -19.60 17.07
N PRO A 214 -9.28 -19.60 15.83
CA PRO A 214 -8.97 -20.84 15.12
C PRO A 214 -7.85 -21.62 15.82
N ASP A 215 -7.75 -22.93 15.54
CA ASP A 215 -6.56 -23.70 15.89
C ASP A 215 -5.35 -23.21 15.10
N LEU A 216 -4.19 -23.11 15.74
CA LEU A 216 -2.91 -22.85 15.09
C LEU A 216 -2.14 -24.16 14.94
N PHE A 217 -1.96 -24.59 13.70
CA PHE A 217 -1.16 -25.77 13.33
C PHE A 217 0.27 -25.32 13.04
N MET A 218 1.23 -25.93 13.74
CA MET A 218 2.67 -25.72 13.54
C MET A 218 3.32 -27.05 13.20
N GLN A 219 3.83 -27.20 11.98
CA GLN A 219 4.22 -28.46 11.39
C GLN A 219 5.56 -28.37 10.66
N LEU A 220 6.25 -29.49 10.50
CA LEU A 220 7.49 -29.58 9.70
C LEU A 220 7.36 -30.67 8.63
N ASN A 221 8.03 -30.51 7.48
CA ASN A 221 8.10 -31.57 6.46
C ASN A 221 9.14 -32.66 6.79
N LYS A 222 9.69 -32.61 7.98
CA LYS A 222 10.65 -33.56 8.54
C LYS A 222 10.25 -33.93 9.94
N LYS A 223 10.45 -35.20 10.32
CA LYS A 223 10.23 -35.65 11.69
C LYS A 223 11.13 -34.84 12.64
N SER A 224 10.52 -34.27 13.65
CA SER A 224 11.15 -33.48 14.72
C SER A 224 10.70 -33.98 16.09
N ASP A 225 11.49 -33.71 17.10
CA ASP A 225 11.12 -33.93 18.49
C ASP A 225 10.43 -32.66 19.00
N TRP A 226 9.21 -32.81 19.54
CA TRP A 226 8.50 -31.73 20.23
C TRP A 226 8.81 -31.79 21.71
N HIS A 227 9.29 -30.70 22.26
CA HIS A 227 9.56 -30.49 23.64
C HIS A 227 8.55 -29.53 24.25
N PHE A 228 7.64 -30.03 25.07
CA PHE A 228 6.68 -29.19 25.80
C PHE A 228 7.44 -28.49 26.94
N ASP A 229 7.60 -27.17 26.82
CA ASP A 229 8.38 -26.33 27.75
C ASP A 229 7.71 -24.96 27.85
N PRO A 230 6.49 -24.89 28.49
CA PRO A 230 5.65 -23.70 28.45
C PRO A 230 6.22 -22.57 29.33
N HIS A 231 6.40 -21.41 28.72
CA HIS A 231 6.89 -20.22 29.39
C HIS A 231 6.21 -18.96 28.85
N TRP A 232 6.07 -17.95 29.70
CA TRP A 232 5.74 -16.60 29.30
C TRP A 232 7.03 -15.76 29.22
N TYR A 233 7.20 -15.06 28.11
CA TYR A 233 8.26 -14.10 27.92
C TYR A 233 7.71 -12.70 28.16
N HIS A 234 8.09 -12.11 29.29
CA HIS A 234 7.52 -10.87 29.82
C HIS A 234 8.19 -9.63 29.25
N GLY A 235 7.36 -8.59 29.09
CA GLY A 235 7.84 -7.23 28.80
C GLY A 235 8.52 -7.08 27.46
N ILE A 236 8.01 -7.75 26.43
CA ILE A 236 8.44 -7.51 25.04
C ILE A 236 7.93 -6.13 24.62
N GLU A 237 8.84 -5.28 24.13
CA GLU A 237 8.60 -3.87 23.89
C GLU A 237 8.54 -3.54 22.39
N TYR A 238 7.53 -2.78 21.98
CA TYR A 238 7.34 -2.29 20.62
C TYR A 238 7.75 -0.83 20.52
N GLN A 239 8.92 -0.58 19.96
CA GLN A 239 9.53 0.75 19.91
C GLN A 239 8.64 1.79 19.24
N ARG A 240 7.92 1.43 18.16
CA ARG A 240 7.07 2.36 17.44
C ARG A 240 5.84 2.79 18.22
N GLU A 241 5.28 1.88 19.02
CA GLU A 241 4.15 2.20 19.89
C GLU A 241 4.59 3.14 21.03
N LEU A 242 5.78 2.88 21.60
CA LEU A 242 6.40 3.76 22.62
C LEU A 242 6.63 5.19 22.07
N GLU A 243 7.20 5.30 20.86
CA GLU A 243 7.44 6.59 20.19
C GLU A 243 6.14 7.37 19.92
N LEU A 244 5.03 6.67 19.74
CA LEU A 244 3.70 7.24 19.46
C LEU A 244 2.87 7.49 20.74
N GLY A 245 3.38 7.10 21.91
CA GLY A 245 2.71 7.30 23.19
C GLY A 245 1.55 6.33 23.46
N TYR A 246 1.56 5.16 22.80
CA TYR A 246 0.58 4.10 23.01
C TYR A 246 1.09 3.07 24.04
N GLU A 247 0.21 2.13 24.43
CA GLU A 247 0.62 0.91 25.09
C GLU A 247 1.61 0.17 24.18
N TYR A 248 2.76 -0.25 24.71
CA TYR A 248 3.91 -0.65 23.93
C TYR A 248 4.59 -1.94 24.38
N SER A 249 4.11 -2.58 25.45
CA SER A 249 4.71 -3.83 25.96
C SER A 249 3.67 -4.93 26.07
N GLU A 250 4.06 -6.17 25.77
CA GLU A 250 3.24 -7.35 25.98
C GLU A 250 4.05 -8.53 26.48
N ASP A 251 3.35 -9.56 26.92
CA ASP A 251 3.93 -10.86 27.24
C ASP A 251 3.54 -11.86 26.15
N LEU A 252 4.50 -12.66 25.66
CA LEU A 252 4.26 -13.66 24.64
C LEU A 252 4.39 -15.07 25.23
N TYR A 253 3.45 -15.94 24.89
CA TYR A 253 3.44 -17.32 25.33
C TYR A 253 4.25 -18.21 24.38
N VAL A 254 5.11 -19.05 24.94
CA VAL A 254 5.87 -20.07 24.23
C VAL A 254 5.46 -21.44 24.77
N PRO A 255 4.81 -22.31 23.97
CA PRO A 255 4.37 -23.64 24.44
C PRO A 255 5.51 -24.66 24.54
N GLY A 256 6.66 -24.38 23.93
CA GLY A 256 7.80 -25.28 23.82
C GLY A 256 8.58 -25.04 22.52
N TYR A 257 9.26 -26.09 22.04
CA TYR A 257 10.07 -25.97 20.83
C TYR A 257 10.15 -27.28 20.05
N PHE A 258 10.38 -27.16 18.74
CA PHE A 258 10.73 -28.28 17.86
C PHE A 258 12.25 -28.40 17.78
N GLU A 259 12.78 -29.63 17.77
CA GLU A 259 14.20 -29.88 17.59
C GLU A 259 14.42 -30.99 16.56
N PHE A 260 15.36 -30.77 15.63
CA PHE A 260 15.69 -31.73 14.60
C PHE A 260 17.10 -31.52 14.04
N ASN A 261 17.70 -32.60 13.58
CA ASN A 261 19.00 -32.54 12.90
C ASN A 261 18.84 -32.15 11.43
N ILE A 262 19.73 -31.32 10.95
CA ILE A 262 19.79 -30.91 9.54
C ILE A 262 21.22 -31.12 8.99
N LYS A 263 21.35 -31.63 7.76
CA LYS A 263 22.62 -31.93 7.12
C LYS A 263 22.95 -30.89 6.04
N LYS A 264 24.26 -30.73 5.73
CA LYS A 264 24.68 -29.90 4.60
C LYS A 264 23.93 -30.27 3.32
N GLY A 265 23.40 -29.25 2.63
CA GLY A 265 22.58 -29.38 1.42
C GLY A 265 21.11 -29.74 1.67
N GLU A 266 20.72 -30.06 2.90
CA GLU A 266 19.33 -30.37 3.24
C GLU A 266 18.50 -29.11 3.42
N SER A 267 17.22 -29.17 2.99
CA SER A 267 16.21 -28.13 3.24
C SER A 267 15.04 -28.71 4.04
N VAL A 268 14.63 -27.99 5.06
CA VAL A 268 13.46 -28.30 5.90
C VAL A 268 12.50 -27.11 5.85
N VAL A 269 11.20 -27.40 5.74
CA VAL A 269 10.14 -26.39 5.69
C VAL A 269 9.30 -26.50 6.96
N PHE A 270 9.24 -25.39 7.70
CA PHE A 270 8.29 -25.16 8.79
C PHE A 270 7.03 -24.50 8.22
N SER A 271 5.87 -24.90 8.69
CA SER A 271 4.55 -24.36 8.32
C SER A 271 3.80 -23.92 9.56
N ALA A 272 3.25 -22.71 9.60
CA ALA A 272 2.26 -22.28 10.58
C ALA A 272 1.00 -21.80 9.85
N GLY A 273 -0.17 -22.31 10.22
CA GLY A 273 -1.45 -21.98 9.59
C GLY A 273 -2.65 -22.36 10.42
N VAL A 274 -3.83 -21.89 10.01
CA VAL A 274 -5.10 -22.15 10.73
C VAL A 274 -5.79 -23.45 10.30
N GLU A 275 -5.21 -24.17 9.37
CA GLU A 275 -5.68 -25.48 8.90
C GLU A 275 -4.51 -26.47 8.90
N GLU A 276 -4.83 -27.75 9.11
CA GLU A 276 -3.84 -28.81 8.95
C GLU A 276 -3.51 -29.03 7.47
N LEU A 277 -2.24 -29.16 7.13
CA LEU A 277 -1.79 -29.51 5.80
C LEU A 277 -0.85 -30.71 5.86
N SER A 278 -0.95 -31.62 4.90
CA SER A 278 -0.02 -32.76 4.84
C SER A 278 1.42 -32.29 4.70
N SER A 279 2.26 -32.63 5.66
CA SER A 279 3.67 -32.24 5.72
C SER A 279 4.48 -32.66 4.48
N ARG A 280 4.02 -33.67 3.73
CA ARG A 280 4.63 -34.12 2.48
C ARG A 280 4.50 -33.11 1.35
N THR A 281 3.52 -32.20 1.43
CA THR A 281 3.26 -31.20 0.38
C THR A 281 4.05 -29.89 0.58
N PHE A 282 4.66 -29.64 1.73
CA PHE A 282 5.24 -28.34 2.07
C PHE A 282 6.30 -27.83 1.09
N LYS A 283 7.17 -28.74 0.61
CA LYS A 283 8.18 -28.32 -0.39
C LYS A 283 7.54 -27.85 -1.68
N LYS A 284 6.53 -28.59 -2.16
CA LYS A 284 5.81 -28.23 -3.37
C LYS A 284 5.07 -26.91 -3.19
N VAL A 285 4.30 -26.75 -2.10
CA VAL A 285 3.58 -25.51 -1.81
C VAL A 285 4.54 -24.33 -1.71
N PHE A 286 5.70 -24.51 -1.06
CA PHE A 286 6.72 -23.47 -0.99
C PHE A 286 7.25 -23.08 -2.37
N ASP A 287 7.60 -24.07 -3.20
CA ASP A 287 8.16 -23.83 -4.53
C ASP A 287 7.11 -23.23 -5.48
N ASP A 288 5.85 -23.68 -5.42
CA ASP A 288 4.73 -23.10 -6.17
C ASP A 288 4.54 -21.60 -5.80
N GLU A 289 4.63 -21.25 -4.51
CA GLU A 289 4.54 -19.87 -4.05
C GLU A 289 5.73 -19.00 -4.51
N VAL A 290 6.93 -19.56 -4.56
CA VAL A 290 8.10 -18.83 -5.11
C VAL A 290 7.87 -18.48 -6.59
N GLU A 291 7.24 -19.37 -7.38
CA GLU A 291 6.99 -19.13 -8.80
C GLU A 291 5.88 -18.12 -9.09
N VAL A 292 4.94 -17.92 -8.17
CA VAL A 292 3.91 -16.87 -8.27
C VAL A 292 4.53 -15.46 -8.22
N HIS A 293 5.62 -15.28 -7.48
CA HIS A 293 6.27 -13.99 -7.33
C HIS A 293 7.19 -13.67 -8.51
N LYS A 294 7.10 -12.43 -9.00
CA LYS A 294 8.01 -11.88 -10.00
C LYS A 294 9.33 -11.45 -9.34
N SER A 295 10.44 -11.54 -10.06
CA SER A 295 11.74 -11.03 -9.61
C SER A 295 11.66 -9.51 -9.36
N ARG A 296 12.31 -9.01 -8.31
CA ARG A 296 12.42 -7.59 -7.98
C ARG A 296 13.76 -7.05 -8.49
N ASP A 297 13.93 -7.07 -9.80
CA ASP A 297 15.18 -6.67 -10.48
C ASP A 297 15.24 -5.18 -10.84
N SER A 298 14.17 -4.44 -10.63
CA SER A 298 14.04 -3.02 -10.95
C SER A 298 13.02 -2.32 -10.05
N PHE A 299 13.06 -0.98 -10.03
CA PHE A 299 12.07 -0.15 -9.36
C PHE A 299 10.63 -0.53 -9.75
N ASN A 300 10.38 -0.63 -11.06
CA ASN A 300 9.04 -0.93 -11.56
C ASN A 300 8.58 -2.34 -11.15
N GLN A 301 9.47 -3.35 -11.19
CA GLN A 301 9.12 -4.71 -10.76
C GLN A 301 8.87 -4.80 -9.25
N CYS A 302 9.57 -4.01 -8.43
CA CYS A 302 9.25 -3.89 -7.01
C CYS A 302 7.83 -3.35 -6.80
N LEU A 303 7.46 -2.28 -7.52
CA LEU A 303 6.12 -1.68 -7.40
C LEU A 303 5.01 -2.59 -7.96
N ILE A 304 5.25 -3.38 -9.03
CA ILE A 304 4.29 -4.37 -9.51
C ILE A 304 4.05 -5.46 -8.46
N ASN A 305 5.11 -5.96 -7.81
CA ASN A 305 4.94 -6.89 -6.69
C ASN A 305 4.21 -6.25 -5.50
N ALA A 306 4.44 -4.96 -5.23
CA ALA A 306 3.70 -4.22 -4.20
C ALA A 306 2.22 -4.03 -4.59
N ALA A 307 1.91 -3.78 -5.87
CA ALA A 307 0.54 -3.68 -6.36
C ALA A 307 -0.27 -4.95 -6.07
N HIS A 308 0.32 -6.11 -6.30
CA HIS A 308 -0.32 -7.40 -6.02
C HIS A 308 -0.61 -7.64 -4.53
N GLN A 309 0.08 -6.96 -3.61
CA GLN A 309 -0.19 -7.06 -2.17
C GLN A 309 -1.52 -6.42 -1.75
N PHE A 310 -2.04 -5.46 -2.54
CA PHE A 310 -3.33 -4.81 -2.27
C PHE A 310 -4.53 -5.57 -2.83
N HIS A 311 -4.30 -6.57 -3.69
CA HIS A 311 -5.37 -7.41 -4.21
C HIS A 311 -5.96 -8.24 -3.06
N TYR A 312 -7.28 -8.25 -2.95
CA TYR A 312 -8.01 -8.93 -1.88
C TYR A 312 -9.25 -9.61 -2.46
N GLU A 313 -9.44 -10.87 -2.11
CA GLU A 313 -10.60 -11.65 -2.53
C GLU A 313 -11.31 -12.22 -1.31
N LYS A 314 -12.64 -12.03 -1.26
CA LYS A 314 -13.50 -12.53 -0.20
C LYS A 314 -14.87 -12.86 -0.78
N ASP A 315 -15.40 -14.02 -0.42
CA ASP A 315 -16.76 -14.46 -0.78
C ASP A 315 -17.07 -14.41 -2.30
N GLY A 316 -16.05 -14.66 -3.13
CA GLY A 316 -16.17 -14.62 -4.60
C GLY A 316 -16.15 -13.22 -5.21
N GLU A 317 -15.91 -12.18 -4.41
CA GLU A 317 -15.73 -10.81 -4.84
C GLU A 317 -14.26 -10.38 -4.72
N ALA A 318 -13.83 -9.46 -5.60
CA ALA A 318 -12.46 -8.93 -5.59
C ALA A 318 -12.47 -7.44 -5.19
N TYR A 319 -11.47 -7.05 -4.43
CA TYR A 319 -11.34 -5.73 -3.80
C TYR A 319 -9.90 -5.21 -3.90
N ILE A 320 -9.71 -3.94 -3.54
CA ILE A 320 -8.41 -3.34 -3.26
C ILE A 320 -8.37 -2.91 -1.79
N ILE A 321 -7.39 -3.42 -1.04
CA ILE A 321 -7.08 -2.91 0.30
C ILE A 321 -6.37 -1.55 0.15
N SER A 322 -6.86 -0.52 0.83
CA SER A 322 -6.31 0.85 0.72
C SER A 322 -4.88 0.98 1.26
N GLY A 323 -4.51 0.16 2.24
CA GLY A 323 -3.15 0.18 2.79
C GLY A 323 -2.98 -0.74 4.00
N TYR A 324 -1.76 -1.19 4.19
CA TYR A 324 -1.38 -2.08 5.29
C TYR A 324 -0.66 -1.32 6.41
N PRO A 325 -0.88 -1.71 7.68
CA PRO A 325 -1.64 -2.89 8.12
C PRO A 325 -3.10 -2.62 8.56
N TRP A 326 -3.63 -1.40 8.54
CA TRP A 326 -4.90 -1.05 9.21
C TRP A 326 -6.01 -0.52 8.30
N PHE A 327 -5.73 -0.21 7.03
CA PHE A 327 -6.80 0.23 6.14
C PHE A 327 -7.59 -0.94 5.58
N LYS A 328 -8.90 -0.69 5.38
CA LYS A 328 -9.83 -1.60 4.71
C LYS A 328 -10.02 -1.19 3.24
N CYS A 329 -11.01 -1.75 2.57
CA CYS A 329 -11.33 -1.42 1.18
C CYS A 329 -12.18 -0.16 1.12
N ARG A 330 -11.59 1.02 0.97
CA ARG A 330 -12.29 2.30 0.88
C ARG A 330 -12.60 2.65 -0.57
N ALA A 331 -13.81 3.14 -0.83
CA ALA A 331 -14.29 3.41 -2.18
C ALA A 331 -13.42 4.40 -2.96
N ARG A 332 -13.12 5.57 -2.38
CA ARG A 332 -12.25 6.57 -3.02
C ARG A 332 -10.88 6.00 -3.36
N ASP A 333 -10.26 5.35 -2.39
CA ASP A 333 -8.91 4.78 -2.55
C ASP A 333 -8.92 3.69 -3.62
N THR A 334 -9.98 2.88 -3.67
CA THR A 334 -10.17 1.86 -4.71
C THR A 334 -10.25 2.49 -6.09
N PHE A 335 -11.11 3.50 -6.31
CA PHE A 335 -11.28 4.10 -7.64
C PHE A 335 -10.04 4.87 -8.11
N ILE A 336 -9.29 5.50 -7.20
CA ILE A 336 -8.03 6.18 -7.53
C ILE A 336 -6.94 5.15 -7.83
N SER A 337 -6.87 4.06 -7.06
CA SER A 337 -5.77 3.09 -7.15
C SER A 337 -5.94 2.07 -8.26
N LEU A 338 -7.15 1.65 -8.56
CA LEU A 338 -7.43 0.52 -9.44
C LEU A 338 -6.76 0.64 -10.83
N PRO A 339 -6.77 1.79 -11.53
CA PRO A 339 -6.09 1.91 -12.81
C PRO A 339 -4.59 1.65 -12.71
N GLY A 340 -3.92 2.18 -11.69
CA GLY A 340 -2.48 2.03 -11.50
C GLY A 340 -2.07 0.63 -11.05
N LEU A 341 -2.86 0.01 -10.16
CA LEU A 341 -2.55 -1.33 -9.62
C LEU A 341 -2.83 -2.47 -10.61
N THR A 342 -3.56 -2.20 -11.69
CA THR A 342 -4.00 -3.24 -12.65
C THR A 342 -3.66 -2.86 -14.09
N LEU A 343 -4.27 -1.81 -14.65
CA LEU A 343 -4.09 -1.43 -16.05
C LEU A 343 -2.64 -1.02 -16.36
N ALA A 344 -1.98 -0.32 -15.45
CA ALA A 344 -0.58 0.05 -15.61
C ALA A 344 0.38 -1.15 -15.43
N CYS A 345 -0.11 -2.25 -14.86
CA CYS A 345 0.60 -3.54 -14.73
C CYS A 345 0.30 -4.51 -15.88
N ASP A 346 -0.45 -4.08 -16.92
CA ASP A 346 -0.95 -4.91 -18.01
C ASP A 346 -1.88 -6.07 -17.55
N GLU A 347 -2.72 -5.80 -16.53
CA GLU A 347 -3.66 -6.76 -15.93
C GLU A 347 -5.13 -6.27 -16.02
N PRO A 348 -5.68 -6.02 -17.25
CA PRO A 348 -7.04 -5.50 -17.41
C PRO A 348 -8.12 -6.48 -16.92
N GLU A 349 -7.85 -7.79 -16.91
CA GLU A 349 -8.78 -8.80 -16.41
C GLU A 349 -9.02 -8.64 -14.91
N TYR A 350 -7.98 -8.32 -14.14
CA TYR A 350 -8.14 -8.10 -12.71
C TYR A 350 -8.86 -6.77 -12.42
N TYR A 351 -8.60 -5.72 -13.24
CA TYR A 351 -9.40 -4.50 -13.21
C TYR A 351 -10.89 -4.80 -13.35
N GLU A 352 -11.27 -5.60 -14.36
CA GLU A 352 -12.67 -5.95 -14.61
C GLU A 352 -13.29 -6.76 -13.47
N THR A 353 -12.51 -7.64 -12.85
CA THR A 353 -12.95 -8.44 -11.71
C THR A 353 -13.27 -7.54 -10.50
N VAL A 354 -12.40 -6.59 -10.15
CA VAL A 354 -12.66 -5.63 -9.08
C VAL A 354 -13.81 -4.68 -9.45
N MET A 355 -13.83 -4.19 -10.69
CA MET A 355 -14.94 -3.32 -11.16
C MET A 355 -16.29 -4.00 -11.08
N LYS A 356 -16.40 -5.31 -11.29
CA LYS A 356 -17.65 -6.06 -11.09
C LYS A 356 -18.18 -5.91 -9.66
N THR A 357 -17.32 -5.98 -8.66
CA THR A 357 -17.66 -5.73 -7.25
C THR A 357 -18.03 -4.25 -7.02
N CYS A 358 -17.24 -3.32 -7.58
CA CYS A 358 -17.52 -1.88 -7.49
C CYS A 358 -18.86 -1.50 -8.11
N LEU A 359 -19.25 -2.14 -9.23
CA LEU A 359 -20.54 -1.88 -9.88
C LEU A 359 -21.74 -2.27 -9.00
N LYS A 360 -21.62 -3.30 -8.14
CA LYS A 360 -22.64 -3.63 -7.15
C LYS A 360 -22.79 -2.51 -6.12
N ALA A 361 -21.68 -2.02 -5.58
CA ALA A 361 -21.68 -0.92 -4.63
C ALA A 361 -22.23 0.38 -5.24
N ILE A 362 -21.89 0.67 -6.50
CA ILE A 362 -22.43 1.82 -7.23
C ILE A 362 -23.95 1.65 -7.43
N ASP A 363 -24.41 0.49 -7.84
CA ASP A 363 -25.84 0.23 -8.04
C ASP A 363 -26.63 0.36 -6.72
N ASP A 364 -26.07 -0.11 -5.61
CA ASP A 364 -26.66 0.08 -4.28
C ASP A 364 -26.74 1.57 -3.91
N LEU A 365 -25.67 2.35 -4.12
CA LEU A 365 -25.66 3.80 -3.89
C LEU A 365 -26.69 4.53 -4.73
N LEU A 366 -26.76 4.23 -6.04
CA LEU A 366 -27.70 4.90 -6.97
C LEU A 366 -29.17 4.65 -6.65
N HIS A 367 -29.47 3.58 -5.92
CA HIS A 367 -30.83 3.21 -5.54
C HIS A 367 -31.11 3.34 -4.04
N ASP A 368 -30.27 4.06 -3.31
CA ASP A 368 -30.37 4.28 -1.86
C ASP A 368 -30.55 2.98 -1.06
N ARG A 369 -29.74 1.96 -1.40
CA ARG A 369 -29.71 0.67 -0.72
C ARG A 369 -28.49 0.53 0.17
N PRO A 370 -28.55 -0.27 1.24
CA PRO A 370 -27.36 -0.66 1.99
C PRO A 370 -26.31 -1.28 1.07
N ILE A 371 -25.06 -0.89 1.23
CA ILE A 371 -23.94 -1.42 0.41
C ILE A 371 -23.78 -2.92 0.69
N SER A 372 -23.97 -3.73 -0.34
CA SER A 372 -24.02 -5.20 -0.26
C SER A 372 -22.64 -5.88 -0.30
N VAL A 373 -21.56 -5.12 -0.49
CA VAL A 373 -20.18 -5.60 -0.59
C VAL A 373 -19.27 -4.88 0.40
N ALA A 374 -18.09 -5.44 0.68
CA ALA A 374 -17.15 -4.91 1.69
C ALA A 374 -16.34 -3.70 1.18
N ILE A 375 -17.02 -2.69 0.63
CA ILE A 375 -16.44 -1.41 0.22
C ILE A 375 -17.01 -0.32 1.14
N TYR A 376 -16.12 0.35 1.87
CA TYR A 376 -16.48 1.36 2.86
C TYR A 376 -16.48 2.76 2.25
N GLU A 377 -17.21 3.70 2.89
CA GLU A 377 -17.26 5.12 2.53
C GLU A 377 -17.80 5.39 1.10
N MET A 378 -18.70 4.53 0.58
CA MET A 378 -19.34 4.74 -0.72
C MET A 378 -20.22 6.01 -0.75
N ASP A 379 -20.70 6.46 0.41
CA ASP A 379 -21.51 7.67 0.61
C ASP A 379 -20.70 8.97 0.61
N SER A 380 -19.38 8.91 0.42
CA SER A 380 -18.57 10.12 0.27
C SER A 380 -18.91 10.84 -1.05
N PRO A 381 -19.13 12.18 -1.03
CA PRO A 381 -19.68 12.89 -2.18
C PRO A 381 -18.76 12.92 -3.42
N ASP A 382 -17.47 12.73 -3.29
CA ASP A 382 -16.54 12.66 -4.40
C ASP A 382 -16.42 11.24 -5.04
N VAL A 383 -16.95 10.21 -4.37
CA VAL A 383 -16.80 8.81 -4.82
C VAL A 383 -17.47 8.57 -6.18
N PRO A 384 -18.69 9.04 -6.49
CA PRO A 384 -19.28 8.90 -7.82
C PRO A 384 -18.43 9.54 -8.92
N LEU A 385 -17.78 10.66 -8.62
CA LEU A 385 -16.91 11.37 -9.57
C LEU A 385 -15.62 10.60 -9.84
N TRP A 386 -15.00 10.03 -8.80
CA TRP A 386 -13.83 9.16 -8.92
C TRP A 386 -14.14 7.85 -9.64
N ALA A 387 -15.35 7.30 -9.46
CA ALA A 387 -15.80 6.11 -10.20
C ALA A 387 -15.83 6.38 -11.71
N VAL A 388 -16.34 7.54 -12.14
CA VAL A 388 -16.33 7.94 -13.55
C VAL A 388 -14.91 8.13 -14.06
N TRP A 389 -14.01 8.77 -13.29
CA TRP A 389 -12.60 8.92 -13.64
C TRP A 389 -11.89 7.56 -13.78
N CYS A 390 -12.15 6.63 -12.87
CA CYS A 390 -11.61 5.26 -12.93
C CYS A 390 -11.99 4.55 -14.23
N ILE A 391 -13.29 4.62 -14.62
CA ILE A 391 -13.78 4.06 -15.88
C ILE A 391 -13.17 4.77 -17.10
N GLN A 392 -12.95 6.08 -17.00
CA GLN A 392 -12.27 6.85 -18.06
C GLN A 392 -10.82 6.36 -18.26
N GLN A 393 -10.10 6.02 -17.18
CA GLN A 393 -8.75 5.44 -17.30
C GLN A 393 -8.77 4.11 -18.07
N TYR A 394 -9.79 3.26 -17.85
CA TYR A 394 -9.96 2.05 -18.66
C TYR A 394 -10.18 2.39 -20.14
N ALA A 395 -10.99 3.41 -20.44
CA ALA A 395 -11.22 3.86 -21.81
C ALA A 395 -9.92 4.36 -22.51
N ILE A 396 -9.05 5.00 -21.75
CA ILE A 396 -7.76 5.55 -22.25
C ILE A 396 -6.72 4.42 -22.42
N MET A 397 -6.57 3.57 -21.44
CA MET A 397 -5.45 2.61 -21.37
C MET A 397 -5.76 1.27 -22.07
N VAL A 398 -7.03 0.91 -22.22
CA VAL A 398 -7.46 -0.36 -22.81
C VAL A 398 -8.25 -0.12 -24.09
N SER A 399 -9.50 0.36 -23.98
CA SER A 399 -10.38 0.54 -25.15
C SER A 399 -11.59 1.39 -24.81
N ARG A 400 -11.76 2.49 -25.56
CA ARG A 400 -12.97 3.33 -25.46
C ARG A 400 -14.24 2.59 -25.89
N LYS A 401 -14.15 1.74 -26.91
CA LYS A 401 -15.30 0.94 -27.39
C LYS A 401 -15.74 -0.07 -26.33
N ASP A 402 -14.81 -0.71 -25.66
CA ASP A 402 -15.12 -1.68 -24.60
C ASP A 402 -15.62 -0.97 -23.34
N ALA A 403 -15.05 0.19 -22.98
CA ALA A 403 -15.56 1.03 -21.90
C ALA A 403 -17.02 1.44 -22.13
N LEU A 404 -17.37 1.87 -23.36
CA LEU A 404 -18.75 2.17 -23.71
C LEU A 404 -19.67 0.96 -23.51
N LYS A 405 -19.26 -0.20 -24.01
CA LYS A 405 -20.05 -1.44 -23.95
C LYS A 405 -20.25 -1.92 -22.50
N LYS A 406 -19.19 -1.89 -21.68
CA LYS A 406 -19.20 -2.45 -20.31
C LYS A 406 -19.74 -1.45 -19.29
N TYR A 407 -19.40 -0.17 -19.43
CA TYR A 407 -19.58 0.85 -18.39
C TYR A 407 -20.37 2.08 -18.82
N GLY A 408 -20.69 2.23 -20.11
CA GLY A 408 -21.38 3.42 -20.62
C GLY A 408 -22.72 3.71 -19.92
N LYS A 409 -23.50 2.65 -19.62
CA LYS A 409 -24.76 2.80 -18.89
C LYS A 409 -24.55 3.32 -17.46
N VAL A 410 -23.57 2.78 -16.72
CA VAL A 410 -23.31 3.20 -15.34
C VAL A 410 -22.75 4.60 -15.26
N VAL A 411 -21.89 5.02 -16.20
CA VAL A 411 -21.42 6.41 -16.30
C VAL A 411 -22.61 7.37 -16.49
N HIS A 412 -23.52 7.05 -17.40
CA HIS A 412 -24.74 7.85 -17.63
C HIS A 412 -25.62 7.88 -16.37
N SER A 413 -25.83 6.74 -15.71
CA SER A 413 -26.64 6.65 -14.47
C SER A 413 -26.04 7.49 -13.34
N ILE A 414 -24.69 7.48 -13.16
CA ILE A 414 -24.01 8.33 -12.16
C ILE A 414 -24.22 9.82 -12.48
N VAL A 415 -24.05 10.22 -13.73
CA VAL A 415 -24.24 11.62 -14.14
C VAL A 415 -25.69 12.05 -13.89
N ARG A 416 -26.67 11.24 -14.24
CA ARG A 416 -28.10 11.53 -13.97
C ARG A 416 -28.41 11.57 -12.47
N PHE A 417 -27.91 10.64 -11.70
CA PHE A 417 -28.05 10.62 -10.25
C PHE A 417 -27.58 11.93 -9.59
N ILE A 418 -26.45 12.49 -10.06
CA ILE A 418 -25.95 13.78 -9.57
C ILE A 418 -26.87 14.93 -10.03
N ILE A 419 -27.31 14.94 -11.30
CA ILE A 419 -28.20 15.98 -11.84
C ILE A 419 -29.53 16.00 -11.09
N ASP A 420 -30.07 14.83 -10.80
CA ASP A 420 -31.39 14.66 -10.17
C ASP A 420 -31.30 14.85 -8.63
N GLY A 421 -30.14 15.19 -8.07
CA GLY A 421 -29.98 15.43 -6.65
C GLY A 421 -30.04 14.17 -5.78
N GLY A 422 -29.67 13.02 -6.34
CA GLY A 422 -29.77 11.73 -5.65
C GLY A 422 -28.77 11.55 -4.51
N HIS A 423 -27.69 12.32 -4.46
CA HIS A 423 -26.69 12.21 -3.38
C HIS A 423 -26.99 13.20 -2.24
N ALA A 424 -27.07 12.70 -1.00
CA ALA A 424 -27.46 13.49 0.17
C ALA A 424 -26.56 14.71 0.45
N ASN A 425 -25.27 14.64 0.12
CA ASN A 425 -24.29 15.72 0.38
C ASN A 425 -23.56 16.15 -0.91
N LEU A 426 -24.25 16.18 -2.04
CA LEU A 426 -23.72 16.72 -3.29
C LEU A 426 -24.84 17.37 -4.06
N LYS A 427 -24.83 18.69 -4.18
CA LYS A 427 -25.92 19.46 -4.76
C LYS A 427 -25.46 20.16 -6.04
N LEU A 428 -26.24 20.01 -7.11
CA LEU A 428 -26.08 20.77 -8.35
C LEU A 428 -26.74 22.15 -8.18
N GLU A 429 -25.94 23.21 -8.27
CA GLU A 429 -26.39 24.58 -8.12
C GLU A 429 -26.83 25.21 -9.46
N GLU A 430 -27.53 26.34 -9.39
CA GLU A 430 -28.03 27.02 -10.60
C GLU A 430 -26.93 27.37 -11.60
N ASN A 431 -25.71 27.70 -11.13
CA ASN A 431 -24.55 27.98 -11.98
C ASN A 431 -23.95 26.73 -12.63
N GLY A 432 -24.46 25.54 -12.35
CA GLY A 432 -24.00 24.26 -12.86
C GLY A 432 -22.86 23.62 -12.04
N LEU A 433 -22.34 24.30 -11.03
CA LEU A 433 -21.31 23.76 -10.13
C LEU A 433 -21.94 22.85 -9.08
N LEU A 434 -21.12 21.95 -8.52
CA LEU A 434 -21.48 21.12 -7.39
C LEU A 434 -21.03 21.76 -6.08
N SER A 435 -21.95 21.81 -5.10
CA SER A 435 -21.65 22.20 -3.72
C SER A 435 -21.79 21.00 -2.78
N THR A 436 -21.09 21.07 -1.65
CA THR A 436 -21.09 20.05 -0.58
C THR A 436 -20.94 20.68 0.79
N ASN A 437 -21.38 20.00 1.84
CA ASN A 437 -21.21 20.43 3.22
C ASN A 437 -20.13 19.58 3.93
N GLY A 438 -19.00 20.19 4.22
CA GLY A 438 -17.85 19.56 4.89
C GLY A 438 -17.53 20.12 6.27
N HIS A 439 -18.46 20.85 6.92
CA HIS A 439 -18.22 21.45 8.23
C HIS A 439 -18.16 20.43 9.37
N GLU A 440 -19.03 19.43 9.35
CA GLU A 440 -19.14 18.43 10.41
C GLU A 440 -18.51 17.07 10.03
N LYS A 441 -18.54 16.71 8.74
CA LYS A 441 -17.99 15.47 8.21
C LYS A 441 -17.07 15.79 7.03
N ALA A 442 -15.86 15.23 7.03
CA ALA A 442 -14.95 15.37 5.90
C ALA A 442 -15.55 14.78 4.61
N VAL A 443 -15.43 15.50 3.51
CA VAL A 443 -16.10 15.18 2.22
C VAL A 443 -15.13 14.78 1.11
N SER A 444 -13.83 14.89 1.33
CA SER A 444 -12.80 14.62 0.31
C SER A 444 -11.68 13.74 0.87
N TRP A 445 -10.61 13.55 0.10
CA TRP A 445 -9.40 12.86 0.55
C TRP A 445 -8.72 13.54 1.75
N MET A 446 -8.98 14.83 1.97
CA MET A 446 -8.52 15.56 3.17
C MET A 446 -9.46 15.29 4.34
N ASN A 447 -9.42 14.07 4.88
CA ASN A 447 -10.42 13.52 5.80
C ASN A 447 -9.95 13.38 7.25
N SER A 448 -8.81 13.98 7.63
CA SER A 448 -8.36 13.97 9.02
C SER A 448 -9.30 14.73 9.94
N CYS A 449 -9.59 14.14 11.11
CA CYS A 449 -10.48 14.71 12.10
C CYS A 449 -9.79 14.78 13.47
N VAL A 450 -10.06 15.85 14.22
CA VAL A 450 -9.68 15.99 15.63
C VAL A 450 -10.94 16.26 16.45
N ASN A 451 -11.14 15.49 17.51
CA ASN A 451 -12.37 15.54 18.32
C ASN A 451 -13.67 15.40 17.51
N GLY A 452 -13.64 14.59 16.45
CA GLY A 452 -14.78 14.34 15.57
C GLY A 452 -15.04 15.40 14.48
N LEU A 453 -14.28 16.50 14.46
CA LEU A 453 -14.42 17.56 13.47
C LEU A 453 -13.27 17.53 12.44
N PRO A 454 -13.53 17.81 11.16
CA PRO A 454 -12.50 17.89 10.13
C PRO A 454 -11.44 18.96 10.46
N VAL A 455 -10.17 18.59 10.37
CA VAL A 455 -9.03 19.54 10.50
C VAL A 455 -9.04 20.53 9.34
N VAL A 456 -9.43 20.08 8.17
CA VAL A 456 -9.62 20.88 6.95
C VAL A 456 -11.09 20.82 6.57
N ALA A 457 -11.90 21.70 7.17
CA ALA A 457 -13.35 21.77 6.92
C ALA A 457 -13.60 22.45 5.56
N ARG A 458 -13.57 21.65 4.47
CA ARG A 458 -13.82 22.12 3.11
C ARG A 458 -15.29 21.99 2.77
N SER A 459 -15.96 23.10 2.52
CA SER A 459 -17.40 23.18 2.26
C SER A 459 -17.70 24.10 1.08
N GLY A 460 -18.91 24.10 0.55
CA GLY A 460 -19.31 24.88 -0.61
C GLY A 460 -18.79 24.28 -1.93
N TYR A 461 -18.19 25.12 -2.77
CA TYR A 461 -17.60 24.70 -4.05
C TYR A 461 -16.15 24.25 -3.87
N LEU A 462 -15.85 22.98 -4.06
CA LEU A 462 -14.50 22.42 -4.02
C LEU A 462 -13.94 22.28 -5.45
N VAL A 463 -12.69 22.67 -5.64
CA VAL A 463 -12.08 22.77 -6.97
C VAL A 463 -11.97 21.44 -7.69
N GLU A 464 -11.52 20.38 -7.01
CA GLU A 464 -11.40 19.05 -7.61
C GLU A 464 -12.75 18.39 -7.87
N PHE A 465 -13.78 18.64 -7.02
CA PHE A 465 -15.13 18.13 -7.28
C PHE A 465 -15.69 18.69 -8.59
N ASN A 466 -15.57 20.00 -8.78
CA ASN A 466 -16.09 20.68 -9.95
C ASN A 466 -15.28 20.40 -11.22
N ALA A 467 -13.96 20.14 -11.06
CA ALA A 467 -13.14 19.66 -12.15
C ALA A 467 -13.50 18.23 -12.59
N LEU A 468 -13.64 17.31 -11.62
CA LEU A 468 -14.09 15.94 -11.87
C LEU A 468 -15.52 15.92 -12.45
N TRP A 469 -16.41 16.81 -12.02
CA TRP A 469 -17.75 16.95 -12.55
C TRP A 469 -17.74 17.35 -14.02
N TYR A 470 -17.00 18.41 -14.38
CA TYR A 470 -16.85 18.80 -15.77
C TYR A 470 -16.30 17.65 -16.63
N ASN A 471 -15.27 16.94 -16.11
CA ASN A 471 -14.69 15.81 -16.79
C ASN A 471 -15.71 14.66 -16.95
N ALA A 472 -16.53 14.38 -15.93
CA ALA A 472 -17.56 13.34 -15.96
C ALA A 472 -18.63 13.66 -17.01
N LEU A 473 -19.11 14.90 -17.08
CA LEU A 473 -20.06 15.35 -18.11
C LEU A 473 -19.48 15.15 -19.51
N LYS A 474 -18.28 15.67 -19.78
CA LYS A 474 -17.64 15.57 -21.10
C LYS A 474 -17.31 14.13 -21.50
N PHE A 475 -16.92 13.29 -20.54
CA PHE A 475 -16.70 11.87 -20.81
C PHE A 475 -18.00 11.15 -21.11
N CYS A 476 -19.07 11.37 -20.33
CA CYS A 476 -20.41 10.83 -20.59
C CYS A 476 -20.91 11.22 -21.99
N ILE A 477 -20.84 12.50 -22.34
CA ILE A 477 -21.18 13.01 -23.68
C ILE A 477 -20.38 12.26 -24.75
N SER A 478 -19.09 12.07 -24.53
CA SER A 478 -18.22 11.41 -25.49
C SER A 478 -18.60 9.93 -25.74
N LEU A 479 -19.14 9.26 -24.73
CA LEU A 479 -19.65 7.89 -24.84
C LEU A 479 -21.03 7.87 -25.54
N LEU A 480 -21.95 8.75 -25.12
CA LEU A 480 -23.34 8.80 -25.64
C LEU A 480 -23.38 9.22 -27.13
N SER A 481 -22.50 10.11 -27.57
CA SER A 481 -22.43 10.57 -28.98
C SER A 481 -22.21 9.41 -29.95
N SER A 482 -21.63 8.30 -29.47
CA SER A 482 -21.44 7.09 -30.27
C SER A 482 -22.72 6.22 -30.39
N ASN A 483 -23.74 6.47 -29.53
CA ASN A 483 -24.98 5.65 -29.45
C ASN A 483 -26.23 6.36 -30.01
N GLY A 484 -26.12 7.60 -30.52
CA GLY A 484 -27.20 8.29 -31.23
C GLY A 484 -28.31 8.92 -30.34
N ASN A 485 -28.13 9.04 -29.02
CA ASN A 485 -29.06 9.73 -28.12
C ASN A 485 -28.82 11.25 -28.14
N LYS A 486 -29.31 11.91 -29.22
CA LYS A 486 -29.05 13.32 -29.49
C LYS A 486 -29.57 14.27 -28.43
N LYS A 487 -30.76 14.00 -27.88
CA LYS A 487 -31.40 14.87 -26.88
C LYS A 487 -30.60 14.95 -25.58
N ASP A 488 -30.18 13.82 -25.04
CA ASP A 488 -29.37 13.77 -23.83
C ASP A 488 -27.99 14.44 -24.06
N VAL A 489 -27.41 14.21 -25.23
CA VAL A 489 -26.11 14.81 -25.60
C VAL A 489 -26.22 16.33 -25.64
N ASP A 490 -27.29 16.90 -26.22
CA ASP A 490 -27.48 18.37 -26.30
C ASP A 490 -27.71 18.99 -24.91
N GLU A 491 -28.51 18.33 -24.06
CA GLU A 491 -28.74 18.77 -22.68
C GLU A 491 -27.44 18.76 -21.87
N LEU A 492 -26.68 17.65 -21.89
CA LEU A 492 -25.44 17.53 -21.17
C LEU A 492 -24.37 18.49 -21.70
N ASN A 493 -24.30 18.77 -23.01
CA ASN A 493 -23.41 19.79 -23.57
C ASN A 493 -23.72 21.18 -23.02
N THR A 494 -25.00 21.55 -23.00
CA THR A 494 -25.46 22.84 -22.44
C THR A 494 -25.03 22.98 -20.97
N LEU A 495 -25.17 21.92 -20.17
CA LEU A 495 -24.73 21.91 -18.78
C LEU A 495 -23.21 21.98 -18.68
N ALA A 496 -22.47 21.18 -19.47
CA ALA A 496 -21.01 21.19 -19.47
C ALA A 496 -20.42 22.56 -19.84
N ASP A 497 -20.99 23.23 -20.83
CA ASP A 497 -20.55 24.57 -21.20
C ASP A 497 -20.78 25.59 -20.08
N LYS A 498 -21.93 25.50 -19.40
CA LYS A 498 -22.25 26.30 -18.21
C LYS A 498 -21.24 26.04 -17.08
N VAL A 499 -20.99 24.76 -16.77
CA VAL A 499 -19.99 24.35 -15.76
C VAL A 499 -18.60 24.88 -16.09
N GLY A 500 -18.18 24.78 -17.36
CA GLY A 500 -16.85 25.24 -17.80
C GLY A 500 -16.65 26.76 -17.60
N ILE A 501 -17.68 27.57 -17.90
CA ILE A 501 -17.65 29.01 -17.67
C ILE A 501 -17.66 29.31 -16.17
N SER A 502 -18.56 28.71 -15.43
CA SER A 502 -18.68 28.92 -13.99
C SER A 502 -17.44 28.50 -13.23
N PHE A 503 -16.81 27.38 -13.63
CA PHE A 503 -15.57 26.88 -13.04
C PHE A 503 -14.46 27.93 -13.11
N LYS A 504 -14.23 28.50 -14.29
CA LYS A 504 -13.18 29.53 -14.44
C LYS A 504 -13.51 30.79 -13.65
N ASN A 505 -14.75 31.26 -13.70
CA ASN A 505 -15.16 32.47 -13.00
C ASN A 505 -15.08 32.31 -11.47
N THR A 506 -15.27 31.08 -10.95
CA THR A 506 -15.27 30.78 -9.52
C THR A 506 -13.85 30.53 -9.01
N PHE A 507 -13.06 29.71 -9.69
CA PHE A 507 -11.81 29.20 -9.12
C PHE A 507 -10.54 29.88 -9.64
N LEU A 508 -10.55 30.41 -10.91
CA LEU A 508 -9.33 31.01 -11.46
C LEU A 508 -9.13 32.43 -10.89
N ASN A 509 -8.10 32.59 -10.07
CA ASN A 509 -7.80 33.86 -9.43
C ASN A 509 -6.96 34.78 -10.33
N GLU A 510 -6.76 36.04 -9.92
CA GLU A 510 -5.97 37.05 -10.64
C GLU A 510 -4.51 36.68 -10.86
N HIS A 511 -3.95 35.80 -10.02
CA HIS A 511 -2.57 35.28 -10.18
C HIS A 511 -2.49 34.11 -11.19
N GLY A 512 -3.64 33.60 -11.64
CA GLY A 512 -3.76 32.54 -12.64
C GLY A 512 -3.57 31.13 -12.14
N TYR A 513 -3.75 30.88 -10.83
CA TYR A 513 -3.92 29.54 -10.26
C TYR A 513 -5.33 29.39 -9.67
N LEU A 514 -5.68 28.17 -9.20
CA LEU A 514 -7.03 27.91 -8.73
C LEU A 514 -7.12 28.04 -7.20
N LEU A 515 -8.19 28.67 -6.74
CA LEU A 515 -8.62 28.66 -5.34
C LEU A 515 -8.98 27.22 -4.92
N ASP A 516 -8.76 26.87 -3.65
CA ASP A 516 -8.99 25.50 -3.17
C ASP A 516 -10.47 25.20 -2.99
N TYR A 517 -11.21 26.09 -2.31
CA TYR A 517 -12.68 26.04 -2.18
C TYR A 517 -13.27 27.40 -1.87
N ILE A 518 -14.58 27.53 -2.09
CA ILE A 518 -15.36 28.73 -1.82
C ILE A 518 -16.65 28.31 -1.11
N ASP A 519 -16.91 28.90 0.05
CA ASP A 519 -18.07 28.61 0.91
C ASP A 519 -18.80 29.89 1.30
N GLY A 520 -19.85 30.23 0.58
CA GLY A 520 -20.51 31.52 0.69
C GLY A 520 -19.53 32.68 0.39
N ASP A 521 -19.31 33.55 1.37
CA ASP A 521 -18.38 34.68 1.26
C ASP A 521 -16.94 34.30 1.59
N TYR A 522 -16.70 33.10 2.11
CA TYR A 522 -15.34 32.63 2.42
C TYR A 522 -14.63 32.10 1.19
N ILE A 523 -13.44 32.61 0.94
CA ILE A 523 -12.56 32.19 -0.15
C ILE A 523 -11.26 31.62 0.41
N SER A 524 -10.98 30.35 0.14
CA SER A 524 -9.71 29.72 0.54
C SER A 524 -8.61 30.07 -0.45
N TRP A 525 -7.67 30.91 -0.02
CA TRP A 525 -6.45 31.26 -0.76
C TRP A 525 -5.30 30.29 -0.52
N SER A 526 -5.51 29.23 0.24
CA SER A 526 -4.49 28.25 0.55
C SER A 526 -4.00 27.56 -0.73
N VAL A 527 -2.70 27.58 -0.96
CA VAL A 527 -2.10 26.85 -2.08
C VAL A 527 -2.05 25.37 -1.69
N ARG A 528 -2.96 24.58 -2.30
CA ARG A 528 -3.14 23.15 -2.07
C ARG A 528 -3.06 22.39 -3.39
N PRO A 529 -2.74 21.09 -3.37
CA PRO A 529 -2.51 20.29 -4.58
C PRO A 529 -3.79 19.96 -5.37
N ASN A 530 -4.99 20.24 -4.86
CA ASN A 530 -6.26 19.90 -5.51
C ASN A 530 -6.40 20.51 -6.91
N MET A 531 -5.75 21.65 -7.16
CA MET A 531 -5.67 22.26 -8.49
C MET A 531 -4.90 21.40 -9.51
N LEU A 532 -4.03 20.49 -9.06
CA LEU A 532 -3.34 19.54 -9.95
C LEU A 532 -4.31 18.51 -10.51
N ILE A 533 -5.26 18.04 -9.70
CA ILE A 533 -6.32 17.16 -10.18
C ILE A 533 -7.06 17.85 -11.32
N ALA A 534 -7.50 19.11 -11.12
CA ALA A 534 -8.22 19.88 -12.13
C ALA A 534 -7.42 20.07 -13.43
N SER A 535 -6.11 20.27 -13.35
CA SER A 535 -5.26 20.55 -14.52
C SER A 535 -4.82 19.31 -15.29
N SER A 536 -4.86 18.14 -14.66
CA SER A 536 -4.43 16.86 -15.24
C SER A 536 -5.54 16.09 -15.98
N LEU A 537 -6.83 16.36 -15.69
CA LEU A 537 -7.95 15.62 -16.28
C LEU A 537 -7.95 15.65 -17.81
N GLU A 538 -8.50 14.60 -18.43
CA GLU A 538 -8.63 14.51 -19.89
C GLU A 538 -9.52 15.63 -20.43
N TYR A 539 -10.65 15.86 -19.79
CA TYR A 539 -11.50 16.99 -20.07
C TYR A 539 -11.42 18.01 -18.93
N THR A 540 -10.93 19.20 -19.25
CA THR A 540 -10.82 20.32 -18.29
C THR A 540 -11.13 21.63 -19.01
N PRO A 541 -11.75 22.61 -18.36
CA PRO A 541 -12.02 23.92 -18.96
C PRO A 541 -10.74 24.78 -19.06
N LEU A 542 -9.62 24.33 -18.49
CA LEU A 542 -8.36 25.08 -18.41
C LEU A 542 -7.59 25.05 -19.74
N SER A 543 -7.16 26.19 -20.20
CA SER A 543 -6.24 26.34 -21.31
C SER A 543 -4.79 25.93 -20.94
N LYS A 544 -3.96 25.67 -21.94
CA LYS A 544 -2.56 25.31 -21.71
C LYS A 544 -1.76 26.39 -20.93
N PRO A 545 -1.91 27.71 -21.18
CA PRO A 545 -1.29 28.75 -20.35
C PRO A 545 -1.74 28.73 -18.89
N GLU A 546 -3.04 28.47 -18.62
CA GLU A 546 -3.58 28.38 -17.26
C GLU A 546 -3.01 27.15 -16.53
N LYS A 547 -2.97 25.99 -17.20
CA LYS A 547 -2.31 24.78 -16.66
C LYS A 547 -0.83 25.02 -16.33
N LYS A 548 -0.12 25.80 -17.17
CA LYS A 548 1.27 26.16 -16.90
C LYS A 548 1.43 27.00 -15.65
N LYS A 549 0.58 27.99 -15.40
CA LYS A 549 0.63 28.82 -14.18
C LYS A 549 0.32 27.99 -12.93
N ILE A 550 -0.66 27.07 -13.00
CA ILE A 550 -0.95 26.12 -11.93
C ILE A 550 0.27 25.25 -11.64
N LEU A 551 0.90 24.72 -12.67
CA LEU A 551 2.10 23.89 -12.53
C LEU A 551 3.26 24.68 -11.93
N ASP A 552 3.47 25.93 -12.34
CA ASP A 552 4.55 26.79 -11.84
C ASP A 552 4.39 27.06 -10.33
N ILE A 553 3.18 27.36 -9.84
CA ILE A 553 2.94 27.59 -8.42
C ILE A 553 3.09 26.30 -7.60
N CYS A 554 2.56 25.17 -8.10
CA CYS A 554 2.70 23.88 -7.43
C CYS A 554 4.16 23.42 -7.38
N THR A 555 4.92 23.62 -8.44
CA THR A 555 6.36 23.33 -8.47
C THR A 555 7.11 24.14 -7.42
N LYS A 556 6.80 25.43 -7.33
CA LYS A 556 7.48 26.36 -6.42
C LYS A 556 7.17 26.09 -4.94
N GLU A 557 5.94 25.72 -4.62
CA GLU A 557 5.46 25.70 -3.23
C GLU A 557 5.16 24.30 -2.69
N LEU A 558 4.78 23.36 -3.56
CA LEU A 558 4.31 22.06 -3.10
C LEU A 558 5.26 20.90 -3.46
N LEU A 559 6.01 21.00 -4.55
CA LEU A 559 6.87 19.91 -5.02
C LEU A 559 8.02 19.64 -4.05
N THR A 560 8.22 18.38 -3.73
CA THR A 560 9.37 17.86 -2.98
C THR A 560 9.98 16.67 -3.72
N ARG A 561 11.12 16.18 -3.26
CA ARG A 561 11.73 14.95 -3.79
C ARG A 561 10.92 13.66 -3.51
N LYS A 562 9.96 13.72 -2.58
CA LYS A 562 9.13 12.56 -2.17
C LYS A 562 7.67 12.67 -2.65
N GLY A 563 7.33 13.72 -3.39
CA GLY A 563 5.97 13.96 -3.88
C GLY A 563 5.48 15.38 -3.63
N ILE A 564 4.17 15.54 -3.47
CA ILE A 564 3.50 16.84 -3.42
C ILE A 564 2.99 17.11 -2.00
N ARG A 565 3.32 18.29 -1.44
CA ARG A 565 2.78 18.74 -0.15
C ARG A 565 1.28 18.98 -0.23
N SER A 566 0.58 18.66 0.85
CA SER A 566 -0.87 18.92 1.01
C SER A 566 -1.21 20.39 1.28
N LEU A 567 -0.22 21.20 1.69
CA LEU A 567 -0.34 22.64 1.94
C LEU A 567 1.01 23.32 1.70
N SER A 568 0.97 24.54 1.14
CA SER A 568 2.17 25.38 0.99
C SER A 568 2.77 25.80 2.33
N PRO A 569 4.10 25.80 2.47
CA PRO A 569 4.79 26.34 3.64
C PRO A 569 4.49 27.82 3.96
N LYS A 570 3.92 28.55 3.00
CA LYS A 570 3.54 29.96 3.16
C LYS A 570 2.11 30.14 3.66
N SER A 571 1.31 29.08 3.67
CA SER A 571 -0.08 29.13 4.12
C SER A 571 -0.16 29.05 5.63
N GLY A 572 -1.12 29.77 6.23
CA GLY A 572 -1.45 29.62 7.64
C GLY A 572 -1.83 28.18 7.99
N GLY A 573 -1.46 27.71 9.17
CA GLY A 573 -1.73 26.34 9.61
C GLY A 573 -0.79 25.27 9.04
N TYR A 574 0.32 25.66 8.37
CA TYR A 574 1.33 24.72 7.90
C TYR A 574 1.94 23.92 9.06
N ASN A 575 1.72 22.61 9.04
CA ASN A 575 2.18 21.65 10.05
C ASN A 575 2.73 20.40 9.33
N PRO A 576 4.01 20.41 8.96
CA PRO A 576 4.56 19.43 8.01
C PRO A 576 5.04 18.13 8.64
N ILE A 577 5.09 17.99 9.96
CA ILE A 577 5.68 16.84 10.65
C ILE A 577 4.58 15.96 11.24
N TYR A 578 4.51 14.72 10.77
CA TYR A 578 3.51 13.73 11.21
C TYR A 578 4.10 12.85 12.32
N GLU A 579 4.13 13.36 13.55
CA GLU A 579 4.67 12.65 14.71
C GLU A 579 3.95 13.03 16.03
N GLY A 580 4.32 12.36 17.13
CA GLY A 580 3.72 12.57 18.44
C GLY A 580 2.43 11.76 18.64
N GLY A 581 1.58 12.19 19.58
CA GLY A 581 0.30 11.54 19.88
C GLY A 581 -0.74 11.69 18.76
N GLN A 582 -1.89 11.05 18.91
CA GLN A 582 -2.94 10.99 17.89
C GLN A 582 -3.37 12.38 17.40
N ILE A 583 -3.68 13.30 18.32
CA ILE A 583 -4.16 14.67 17.99
C ILE A 583 -3.10 15.44 17.18
N GLN A 584 -1.81 15.31 17.53
CA GLN A 584 -0.74 15.99 16.80
C GLN A 584 -0.63 15.48 15.39
N ARG A 585 -0.67 14.16 15.21
CA ARG A 585 -0.61 13.54 13.88
C ARG A 585 -1.83 13.89 13.03
N ASP A 586 -3.04 13.79 13.58
CA ASP A 586 -4.27 14.13 12.86
C ASP A 586 -4.29 15.60 12.44
N SER A 587 -3.78 16.50 13.29
CA SER A 587 -3.65 17.93 12.98
C SER A 587 -2.63 18.20 11.86
N ALA A 588 -1.64 17.33 11.66
CA ALA A 588 -0.60 17.47 10.62
C ALA A 588 -1.00 16.81 9.29
N TYR A 589 -1.88 15.82 9.30
CA TYR A 589 -2.09 14.84 8.26
C TYR A 589 -2.32 15.44 6.85
N HIS A 590 -3.04 16.56 6.75
CA HIS A 590 -3.28 17.28 5.48
C HIS A 590 -2.82 18.76 5.54
N GLN A 591 -1.91 19.08 6.45
CA GLN A 591 -1.48 20.45 6.69
C GLN A 591 0.00 20.69 6.34
N GLY A 592 0.48 20.02 5.31
CA GLY A 592 1.85 20.22 4.79
C GLY A 592 2.64 18.94 4.61
N THR A 593 2.14 17.79 5.05
CA THR A 593 2.68 16.46 4.74
C THR A 593 2.70 16.21 3.25
N VAL A 594 3.60 15.34 2.80
CA VAL A 594 3.81 15.01 1.37
C VAL A 594 3.08 13.72 1.02
N TRP A 595 2.35 13.76 -0.11
CA TRP A 595 1.57 12.65 -0.62
C TRP A 595 2.05 12.24 -2.01
N PRO A 596 2.69 11.06 -2.15
CA PRO A 596 3.25 10.61 -3.44
C PRO A 596 2.22 10.46 -4.56
N TRP A 597 0.98 10.01 -4.26
CA TRP A 597 -0.05 9.80 -5.28
C TRP A 597 -0.40 11.06 -6.07
N LEU A 598 -0.31 12.22 -5.45
CA LEU A 598 -0.54 13.51 -6.12
C LEU A 598 0.51 13.81 -7.21
N SER A 599 1.66 13.14 -7.14
CA SER A 599 2.68 13.24 -8.20
C SER A 599 2.16 12.71 -9.54
N GLY A 600 1.18 11.78 -9.54
CA GLY A 600 0.52 11.32 -10.74
C GLY A 600 -0.11 12.45 -11.54
N PHE A 601 -0.94 13.22 -10.87
CA PHE A 601 -1.64 14.36 -11.46
C PHE A 601 -0.68 15.51 -11.82
N TYR A 602 0.35 15.71 -11.00
CA TYR A 602 1.41 16.68 -11.30
C TYR A 602 2.14 16.34 -12.60
N LEU A 603 2.61 15.10 -12.76
CA LEU A 603 3.36 14.67 -13.94
C LEU A 603 2.48 14.58 -15.19
N GLU A 604 1.22 14.20 -15.04
CA GLU A 604 0.26 14.24 -16.14
C GLU A 604 0.03 15.69 -16.62
N THR A 605 -0.03 16.66 -15.70
CA THR A 605 -0.08 18.09 -16.05
C THR A 605 1.21 18.51 -16.76
N CYS A 606 2.39 18.08 -16.30
CA CYS A 606 3.67 18.32 -16.99
C CYS A 606 3.65 17.80 -18.42
N ALA A 607 3.15 16.58 -18.62
CA ALA A 607 3.02 15.97 -19.93
C ALA A 607 2.12 16.79 -20.87
N LYS A 608 0.97 17.26 -20.37
CA LYS A 608 0.01 18.08 -21.15
C LYS A 608 0.55 19.49 -21.46
N VAL A 609 1.41 20.05 -20.60
CA VAL A 609 1.99 21.39 -20.79
C VAL A 609 3.26 21.34 -21.66
N TYR A 610 4.16 20.42 -21.39
CA TYR A 610 5.49 20.41 -21.99
C TYR A 610 5.73 19.26 -22.97
N ASN A 611 4.77 18.33 -23.11
CA ASN A 611 4.92 17.12 -23.92
C ASN A 611 6.25 16.40 -23.61
N ARG A 612 6.93 15.84 -24.60
CA ARG A 612 8.20 15.11 -24.44
C ARG A 612 9.34 15.92 -23.80
N SER A 613 9.29 17.25 -23.84
CA SER A 613 10.35 18.08 -23.22
C SER A 613 10.35 18.00 -21.69
N ALA A 614 9.25 17.53 -21.06
CA ALA A 614 9.20 17.29 -19.64
C ALA A 614 9.90 16.01 -19.18
N PHE A 615 10.23 15.08 -20.07
CA PHE A 615 10.66 13.72 -19.74
C PHE A 615 11.79 13.67 -18.70
N SER A 616 12.91 14.39 -18.96
CA SER A 616 14.06 14.38 -18.03
C SER A 616 13.74 14.96 -16.65
N PHE A 617 12.77 15.87 -16.56
CA PHE A 617 12.32 16.43 -15.30
C PHE A 617 11.42 15.42 -14.56
N MET A 618 10.51 14.77 -15.28
CA MET A 618 9.62 13.74 -14.75
C MET A 618 10.42 12.56 -14.20
N ASP A 619 11.45 12.11 -14.95
CA ASP A 619 12.33 11.01 -14.53
C ASP A 619 13.05 11.30 -13.21
N ARG A 620 13.47 12.55 -12.95
CA ARG A 620 14.11 12.92 -11.67
C ARG A 620 13.19 12.78 -10.46
N ILE A 621 11.88 12.92 -10.63
CA ILE A 621 10.92 12.74 -9.54
C ILE A 621 10.88 11.28 -9.12
N PHE A 622 11.01 10.34 -10.06
CA PHE A 622 11.10 8.91 -9.75
C PHE A 622 12.33 8.56 -8.92
N VAL A 623 13.49 9.20 -9.18
CA VAL A 623 14.72 8.95 -8.41
C VAL A 623 14.51 9.17 -6.91
N GLY A 624 13.77 10.21 -6.53
CA GLY A 624 13.44 10.48 -5.12
C GLY A 624 12.55 9.42 -4.46
N LEU A 625 11.70 8.76 -5.25
CA LEU A 625 10.84 7.67 -4.79
C LEU A 625 11.54 6.31 -4.86
N GLU A 626 12.44 6.11 -5.83
CA GLU A 626 13.22 4.88 -5.97
C GLU A 626 14.06 4.58 -4.73
N GLU A 627 14.70 5.59 -4.16
CA GLU A 627 15.46 5.45 -2.92
C GLU A 627 14.61 4.89 -1.78
N GLU A 628 13.29 5.21 -1.76
CA GLU A 628 12.37 4.82 -0.69
C GLU A 628 12.16 3.32 -0.60
N LEU A 629 12.28 2.59 -1.70
CA LEU A 629 12.13 1.14 -1.69
C LEU A 629 13.14 0.41 -0.79
N ASN A 630 14.22 1.10 -0.37
CA ASN A 630 15.24 0.58 0.55
C ASN A 630 15.07 1.11 1.99
N PHE A 631 14.03 1.91 2.24
CA PHE A 631 13.71 2.45 3.56
C PHE A 631 12.31 1.99 4.01
N HIS A 632 11.97 2.20 5.26
CA HIS A 632 10.66 1.87 5.84
C HIS A 632 10.19 0.47 5.42
N CYS A 633 9.06 0.34 4.73
CA CYS A 633 8.62 -0.94 4.19
C CYS A 633 9.30 -1.21 2.84
N ILE A 634 10.16 -2.23 2.82
CA ILE A 634 11.03 -2.54 1.69
C ILE A 634 10.20 -2.92 0.45
N GLY A 635 10.54 -2.34 -0.71
CA GLY A 635 9.94 -2.67 -2.00
C GLY A 635 8.55 -2.09 -2.24
N THR A 636 8.08 -1.15 -1.39
CA THR A 636 6.79 -0.47 -1.52
C THR A 636 6.91 1.00 -1.09
N LEU A 637 5.79 1.73 -1.08
CA LEU A 637 5.73 3.14 -0.69
C LEU A 637 4.82 3.34 0.53
N PRO A 638 5.28 4.09 1.56
CA PRO A 638 4.47 4.43 2.72
C PRO A 638 3.32 5.37 2.34
N GLU A 639 2.40 5.60 3.27
CA GLU A 639 1.22 6.43 3.06
C GLU A 639 1.55 7.89 2.76
N LEU A 640 2.44 8.48 3.53
CA LEU A 640 2.83 9.88 3.41
C LEU A 640 4.27 10.10 3.91
N PHE A 641 4.79 11.29 3.68
CA PHE A 641 6.07 11.73 4.21
C PHE A 641 5.91 13.03 4.99
N ASP A 642 6.82 13.26 5.93
CA ASP A 642 6.97 14.60 6.53
C ASP A 642 7.17 15.64 5.41
N GLY A 643 6.60 16.84 5.59
CA GLY A 643 6.66 17.90 4.58
C GLY A 643 7.99 18.63 4.50
N ASN A 644 8.87 18.47 5.49
CA ASN A 644 10.19 19.05 5.57
C ASN A 644 11.29 18.00 5.60
N PRO A 645 12.52 18.33 5.15
CA PRO A 645 13.65 17.42 5.27
C PRO A 645 13.85 16.91 6.72
N PRO A 646 14.23 15.63 6.87
CA PRO A 646 14.69 14.70 5.86
C PRO A 646 13.59 13.94 5.10
N PHE A 647 12.30 14.29 5.28
CA PHE A 647 11.14 13.66 4.63
C PHE A 647 10.97 12.20 5.06
N HIS A 648 10.82 11.95 6.35
CA HIS A 648 10.57 10.60 6.86
C HIS A 648 9.23 10.06 6.36
N GLY A 649 9.21 8.78 5.95
CA GLY A 649 7.98 8.06 5.64
C GLY A 649 7.16 7.81 6.90
N ARG A 650 5.85 7.99 6.79
CA ARG A 650 4.89 7.96 7.90
C ARG A 650 3.61 7.24 7.51
N GLY A 651 2.75 7.01 8.49
CA GLY A 651 1.46 6.40 8.30
C GLY A 651 1.55 4.90 8.02
N ALA A 652 0.69 4.40 7.14
CA ALA A 652 0.66 3.00 6.73
C ALA A 652 1.96 2.61 6.03
N LEU A 653 2.39 1.36 6.26
CA LEU A 653 3.65 0.82 5.73
C LEU A 653 3.67 0.74 4.20
N SER A 654 2.51 0.44 3.62
CA SER A 654 2.29 0.31 2.19
C SER A 654 0.92 0.88 1.85
N PHE A 655 0.85 1.81 0.88
CA PHE A 655 -0.37 2.54 0.58
C PHE A 655 -0.73 2.46 -0.91
N ALA A 656 -1.95 1.99 -1.19
CA ALA A 656 -2.42 1.63 -2.52
C ALA A 656 -2.36 2.79 -3.52
N MET A 657 -2.88 3.98 -3.15
CA MET A 657 -2.88 5.14 -4.04
C MET A 657 -1.47 5.58 -4.45
N ASN A 658 -0.48 5.49 -3.54
CA ASN A 658 0.89 5.88 -3.84
C ASN A 658 1.55 4.93 -4.84
N VAL A 659 1.43 3.63 -4.61
CA VAL A 659 1.95 2.61 -5.53
C VAL A 659 1.25 2.69 -6.87
N ALA A 660 -0.07 2.84 -6.88
CA ALA A 660 -0.91 2.94 -8.08
C ALA A 660 -0.52 4.11 -8.97
N GLU A 661 -0.45 5.31 -8.38
CA GLU A 661 -0.18 6.52 -9.16
C GLU A 661 1.25 6.57 -9.67
N VAL A 662 2.22 6.03 -8.95
CA VAL A 662 3.60 5.91 -9.44
C VAL A 662 3.69 4.90 -10.60
N LEU A 663 2.96 3.77 -10.55
CA LEU A 663 2.86 2.82 -11.67
C LEU A 663 2.16 3.45 -12.89
N ARG A 664 1.01 4.14 -12.67
CA ARG A 664 0.29 4.83 -13.74
C ARG A 664 1.17 5.87 -14.45
N MET A 665 1.98 6.58 -13.70
CA MET A 665 2.95 7.54 -14.26
C MET A 665 4.10 6.89 -15.01
N SER A 666 4.62 5.78 -14.50
CA SER A 666 5.64 5.00 -15.21
C SER A 666 5.11 4.56 -16.57
N ARG A 667 3.84 4.11 -16.63
CA ARG A 667 3.17 3.76 -17.89
C ARG A 667 3.03 4.96 -18.81
N LEU A 668 2.53 6.09 -18.31
CA LEU A 668 2.38 7.33 -19.09
C LEU A 668 3.72 7.79 -19.70
N MET A 669 4.81 7.74 -18.92
CA MET A 669 6.13 8.08 -19.42
C MET A 669 6.62 7.13 -20.52
N ASN A 670 6.39 5.83 -20.36
CA ASN A 670 6.71 4.83 -21.38
C ASN A 670 5.93 5.09 -22.68
N ASP A 671 4.64 5.37 -22.59
CA ASP A 671 3.79 5.69 -23.73
C ASP A 671 4.25 6.98 -24.44
N MET A 672 4.59 8.02 -23.69
CA MET A 672 5.16 9.26 -24.24
C MET A 672 6.52 9.04 -24.93
N PHE A 673 7.31 8.09 -24.47
CA PHE A 673 8.60 7.76 -25.03
C PHE A 673 8.47 6.97 -26.35
N ASN A 674 7.53 6.05 -26.41
CA ASN A 674 7.32 5.16 -27.56
C ASN A 674 6.54 5.84 -28.71
N LEU A 675 5.86 6.96 -28.47
CA LEU A 675 5.22 7.79 -29.49
C LEU A 675 6.21 8.77 -30.13
#